data_911195e07411fe4c3e2b6f697f27ec25
#
_entry.id   911195e07411fe4c3e2b6f697f27ec25
#
_cell.length_a   1.000
_cell.length_b   1.000
_cell.length_c   1.000
_cell.angle_alpha   90.00
_cell.angle_beta   90.00
_cell.angle_gamma   90.00
#
_symmetry.space_group_name_H-M   'P 1'
#
loop_
_entity.id
_entity.type
_entity.pdbx_description
1 polymer ?
#
loop_
_entity_poly.entity_id
_entity_poly.type
_entity_poly.pdbx_seq_one_letter_code
_entity_poly.pdbx_strand_id
1 'polypeptide(L)'
;MSAVSARFLIGIDLGTTNSAVAYVDTRAADPRVRVFEVTQLVAPGEAAPRRQLPSFVYLAGDLDLAPHETALPWRPVARVARDPQAAASTVLRPVVGELARSQGARMASRMIASAKSWLCHPGVDRHAAILPWGDTDGPKLSPVTAQATILGHIRDAWDFAHPDDPLDEQEVLVTVPASFDEAARELTLQAALQAGFPPVVLLEEPQAAFYAWVSERAGAKQLAAGERVLVFDVGGGTTDFTLIEVDADGNGFTRTAVGDHLLLGGDNLDLTLAKLVEQRVVARSGKKLDALQWHGLVHACRLAKETLLADEGAPAVAPIIVQSRGAKLIGGTLRDEVTRAELDTVLEGGFFPLVAKDAPLARGRSGLQEFGLPYAADPAVTRHLASFLARHGSPRIDAVLFNGGAMTPLSLRTRVLEQIGRWQDGAPRELPSAMPEMAVAQGAAYYGLVRRGLATRIKGGTPRAYYIGVEGTRAPRTEGAGDGRRPEAGKLAVCLAPNGLEDGARVELAQDFRLVTNRPVSFRLYSSSSRDDAPGALVPIGDGRADTLEDGSDLLELPPIVTVLRARGRGEVTVRLAVHITELGALDIYCVDREGGETWKLAFDMRSGGAAPVTDGEAAAAPHPKTDEAKALLVAGFTTGGAALQGVTRELETLLEARRDEWSMMTARALFDALVDVSGERKKTADHEQRWLNLAGFLLRPGTGAPLDAWRARLMWGVFNEGPAFPKAEPNKLAWWIAWRRIAGGLIKTQQDQIYDRLSQLLLPSAKQAKKLADVKPSKQELAEMWRAVASLERAPVGHKIKLGDEVLRRMETRKGREDGVHLWALSRIGARVPLYGPLNLVVPPGTARGWVETALAWDWPEPDKAAFPLAQLGRRTGDRTRDLDDATRAKLAAVVRALPGGERAAVLVEQVVELEAREERVALGDTLPAGLRLVPGDERGE
;
A
#
# COMPACT_ATOMS: atom_id res chain seq x y z
N MET A 1 -14.03 -8.49 37.84
CA MET A 1 -12.69 -8.92 38.27
C MET A 1 -11.78 -7.73 37.99
N SER A 2 -11.10 -7.20 39.00
CA SER A 2 -10.11 -6.13 38.82
C SER A 2 -9.01 -6.65 37.93
N ALA A 3 -8.83 -6.04 36.74
CA ALA A 3 -7.75 -6.38 35.85
C ALA A 3 -6.42 -6.19 36.60
N VAL A 4 -5.68 -7.26 36.81
CA VAL A 4 -4.33 -7.17 37.34
C VAL A 4 -3.54 -6.32 36.36
N SER A 5 -3.12 -5.14 36.77
CA SER A 5 -2.32 -4.24 35.95
C SER A 5 -1.03 -4.97 35.54
N ALA A 6 -0.77 -5.05 34.23
CA ALA A 6 0.45 -5.65 33.67
C ALA A 6 1.70 -5.12 34.41
N ARG A 7 2.64 -6.01 34.72
CA ARG A 7 3.87 -5.65 35.42
C ARG A 7 4.80 -4.84 34.56
N PHE A 8 4.94 -5.26 33.29
CA PHE A 8 5.87 -4.59 32.38
C PHE A 8 5.13 -3.79 31.33
N LEU A 9 5.68 -2.62 31.02
CA LEU A 9 5.35 -1.82 29.85
C LEU A 9 6.46 -2.05 28.84
N ILE A 10 6.15 -2.71 27.73
CA ILE A 10 7.15 -3.14 26.74
C ILE A 10 7.00 -2.29 25.50
N GLY A 11 8.07 -1.58 25.12
CA GLY A 11 8.17 -0.82 23.87
C GLY A 11 9.03 -1.58 22.87
N ILE A 12 8.49 -1.80 21.67
CA ILE A 12 9.16 -2.49 20.59
C ILE A 12 9.28 -1.56 19.39
N ASP A 13 10.51 -1.25 19.02
CA ASP A 13 10.82 -0.69 17.70
C ASP A 13 10.95 -1.84 16.70
N LEU A 14 9.95 -1.98 15.85
CA LEU A 14 9.95 -2.96 14.78
C LEU A 14 10.53 -2.33 13.51
N GLY A 15 11.85 -2.12 13.47
CA GLY A 15 12.51 -1.38 12.39
C GLY A 15 12.67 -2.17 11.08
N THR A 16 12.88 -1.46 9.98
CA THR A 16 13.12 -2.07 8.65
C THR A 16 14.43 -2.88 8.62
N THR A 17 15.48 -2.37 9.27
CA THR A 17 16.82 -2.97 9.28
C THR A 17 17.13 -3.64 10.62
N ASN A 18 16.82 -3.01 11.74
CA ASN A 18 17.02 -3.54 13.08
C ASN A 18 15.77 -3.28 13.91
N SER A 19 15.44 -4.23 14.78
CA SER A 19 14.42 -4.10 15.80
C SER A 19 15.08 -3.99 17.19
N ALA A 20 14.42 -3.28 18.11
CA ALA A 20 14.90 -3.06 19.45
C ALA A 20 13.74 -3.19 20.46
N VAL A 21 14.08 -3.55 21.70
CA VAL A 21 13.09 -3.72 22.77
C VAL A 21 13.55 -2.97 24.03
N ALA A 22 12.63 -2.23 24.62
CA ALA A 22 12.82 -1.60 25.91
C ALA A 22 11.61 -1.87 26.81
N TYR A 23 11.77 -1.72 28.11
CA TYR A 23 10.68 -1.97 29.05
C TYR A 23 10.79 -1.13 30.32
N VAL A 24 9.66 -1.03 31.00
CA VAL A 24 9.58 -0.47 32.36
C VAL A 24 8.96 -1.50 33.29
N ASP A 25 9.62 -1.83 34.38
CA ASP A 25 9.01 -2.59 35.48
C ASP A 25 8.24 -1.63 36.41
N THR A 26 6.93 -1.67 36.37
CA THR A 26 6.05 -0.79 37.14
C THR A 26 5.99 -1.11 38.62
N ARG A 27 6.51 -2.29 39.02
CA ARG A 27 6.62 -2.69 40.44
C ARG A 27 7.95 -2.27 41.06
N ALA A 28 8.91 -1.75 40.27
CA ALA A 28 10.16 -1.23 40.78
C ALA A 28 9.92 0.03 41.63
N ALA A 29 10.74 0.26 42.64
CA ALA A 29 10.64 1.45 43.48
C ALA A 29 10.88 2.77 42.71
N ASP A 30 11.67 2.73 41.63
CA ASP A 30 11.91 3.82 40.70
C ASP A 30 11.74 3.25 39.28
N PRO A 31 10.53 3.31 38.73
CA PRO A 31 10.26 2.80 37.38
C PRO A 31 11.05 3.59 36.32
N ARG A 32 12.01 2.93 35.70
CA ARG A 32 12.86 3.52 34.66
C ARG A 32 12.82 2.66 33.42
N VAL A 33 12.97 3.31 32.26
CA VAL A 33 13.14 2.62 31.00
C VAL A 33 14.46 1.86 30.98
N ARG A 34 14.42 0.60 30.62
CA ARG A 34 15.57 -0.31 30.46
C ARG A 34 15.52 -0.95 29.07
N VAL A 35 16.70 -1.15 28.48
CA VAL A 35 16.85 -1.90 27.24
C VAL A 35 16.78 -3.39 27.55
N PHE A 36 16.01 -4.15 26.76
CA PHE A 36 15.99 -5.59 26.78
C PHE A 36 16.93 -6.12 25.71
N GLU A 37 17.92 -6.90 26.08
CA GLU A 37 18.86 -7.54 25.15
C GLU A 37 18.22 -8.84 24.62
N VAL A 38 17.90 -8.85 23.32
CA VAL A 38 17.25 -9.99 22.66
C VAL A 38 18.28 -11.08 22.38
N THR A 39 18.09 -12.23 23.01
CA THR A 39 18.92 -13.43 22.73
C THR A 39 18.65 -13.92 21.31
N GLN A 40 19.69 -14.05 20.49
CA GLN A 40 19.61 -14.45 19.10
C GLN A 40 20.85 -15.25 18.70
N LEU A 41 20.76 -15.98 17.58
CA LEU A 41 21.91 -16.65 17.01
C LEU A 41 22.88 -15.63 16.39
N VAL A 42 24.12 -15.64 16.85
CA VAL A 42 25.23 -14.80 16.34
C VAL A 42 26.16 -15.56 15.40
N ALA A 43 26.24 -16.88 15.58
CA ALA A 43 26.92 -17.82 14.71
C ALA A 43 26.15 -19.15 14.69
N PRO A 44 26.46 -20.10 13.77
CA PRO A 44 25.85 -21.42 13.76
C PRO A 44 25.99 -22.13 15.12
N GLY A 45 24.86 -22.40 15.79
CA GLY A 45 24.81 -23.04 17.10
C GLY A 45 25.21 -22.16 18.31
N GLU A 46 25.54 -20.89 18.08
CA GLU A 46 25.93 -19.95 19.13
C GLU A 46 24.88 -18.86 19.32
N ALA A 47 24.25 -18.79 20.48
CA ALA A 47 23.29 -17.76 20.83
C ALA A 47 23.88 -16.77 21.85
N ALA A 48 23.62 -15.47 21.67
CA ALA A 48 24.04 -14.43 22.60
C ALA A 48 22.99 -13.30 22.66
N PRO A 49 22.87 -12.60 23.80
CA PRO A 49 22.04 -11.41 23.93
C PRO A 49 22.63 -10.25 23.15
N ARG A 50 21.78 -9.45 22.50
CA ARG A 50 22.16 -8.24 21.76
C ARG A 50 21.11 -7.15 21.98
N ARG A 51 21.55 -5.90 22.01
CA ARG A 51 20.63 -4.75 22.16
C ARG A 51 19.75 -4.58 20.94
N GLN A 52 20.25 -4.90 19.75
CA GLN A 52 19.52 -4.86 18.51
C GLN A 52 19.32 -6.27 17.93
N LEU A 53 18.17 -6.52 17.35
CA LEU A 53 17.85 -7.68 16.57
C LEU A 53 17.80 -7.26 15.09
N PRO A 54 18.76 -7.63 14.25
CA PRO A 54 18.64 -7.40 12.80
C PRO A 54 17.31 -7.95 12.26
N SER A 55 16.52 -7.12 11.58
CA SER A 55 15.18 -7.45 11.06
C SER A 55 15.29 -8.30 9.77
N PHE A 56 16.07 -9.36 9.85
CA PHE A 56 16.33 -10.31 8.77
C PHE A 56 15.80 -11.68 9.15
N VAL A 57 15.19 -12.36 8.16
CA VAL A 57 14.76 -13.76 8.30
C VAL A 57 15.48 -14.59 7.24
N TYR A 58 16.16 -15.64 7.66
CA TYR A 58 16.81 -16.60 6.78
C TYR A 58 16.04 -17.92 6.82
N LEU A 59 15.65 -18.42 5.65
CA LEU A 59 14.87 -19.65 5.52
C LEU A 59 15.85 -20.82 5.37
N ALA A 60 16.37 -21.32 6.51
CA ALA A 60 17.34 -22.39 6.54
C ALA A 60 16.77 -23.72 6.05
N GLY A 61 17.53 -24.39 5.19
CA GLY A 61 17.27 -25.78 4.78
C GLY A 61 18.31 -26.72 5.36
N ASP A 62 18.09 -28.04 5.22
CA ASP A 62 18.97 -29.06 5.80
C ASP A 62 20.38 -29.10 5.20
N LEU A 63 20.54 -28.53 4.01
CA LEU A 63 21.84 -28.46 3.32
C LEU A 63 22.65 -27.20 3.69
N ASP A 64 22.01 -26.21 4.33
CA ASP A 64 22.62 -24.91 4.64
C ASP A 64 23.09 -24.84 6.09
N LEU A 65 22.19 -25.19 7.01
CA LEU A 65 22.39 -25.19 8.45
C LEU A 65 21.79 -26.46 9.05
N ALA A 66 22.58 -27.20 9.79
CA ALA A 66 22.10 -28.38 10.48
C ALA A 66 21.10 -28.00 11.62
N PRO A 67 20.20 -28.89 12.05
CA PRO A 67 19.22 -28.59 13.11
C PRO A 67 19.83 -28.04 14.41
N HIS A 68 21.00 -28.53 14.82
CA HIS A 68 21.70 -28.05 16.02
C HIS A 68 22.30 -26.65 15.85
N GLU A 69 22.59 -26.22 14.62
CA GLU A 69 23.13 -24.89 14.31
C GLU A 69 22.05 -23.79 14.33
N THR A 70 20.78 -24.19 14.31
CA THR A 70 19.63 -23.28 14.42
C THR A 70 18.92 -23.38 15.77
N ALA A 71 19.48 -24.11 16.75
CA ALA A 71 18.91 -24.27 18.07
C ALA A 71 19.01 -22.98 18.90
N LEU A 72 17.95 -22.67 19.62
CA LEU A 72 17.84 -21.56 20.56
C LEU A 72 17.55 -22.09 21.96
N PRO A 73 17.85 -21.36 23.04
CA PRO A 73 17.62 -21.83 24.42
C PRO A 73 16.20 -22.33 24.69
N TRP A 74 15.21 -21.67 24.13
CA TRP A 74 13.77 -22.05 24.26
C TRP A 74 13.34 -23.08 23.20
N ARG A 75 14.16 -23.35 22.18
CA ARG A 75 13.89 -24.33 21.11
C ARG A 75 15.10 -25.26 20.92
N PRO A 76 15.39 -26.14 21.88
CA PRO A 76 16.53 -27.06 21.82
C PRO A 76 16.33 -28.14 20.75
N VAL A 77 17.43 -28.71 20.26
CA VAL A 77 17.50 -29.73 19.19
C VAL A 77 16.48 -30.87 19.42
N ALA A 78 16.31 -31.33 20.66
CA ALA A 78 15.40 -32.42 20.99
C ALA A 78 13.91 -32.11 20.69
N ARG A 79 13.51 -30.85 20.67
CA ARG A 79 12.16 -30.41 20.26
C ARG A 79 12.06 -30.33 18.74
N VAL A 80 13.11 -29.86 18.06
CA VAL A 80 13.16 -29.75 16.60
C VAL A 80 13.07 -31.14 15.95
N ALA A 81 13.72 -32.15 16.56
CA ALA A 81 13.71 -33.51 16.05
C ALA A 81 12.42 -34.29 16.35
N ARG A 82 11.58 -33.84 17.28
CA ARG A 82 10.35 -34.54 17.74
C ARG A 82 9.04 -33.98 17.21
N ASP A 83 9.10 -32.88 16.41
CA ASP A 83 7.90 -32.34 15.78
C ASP A 83 7.46 -33.27 14.62
N PRO A 84 6.31 -33.99 14.73
CA PRO A 84 5.87 -34.93 13.67
C PRO A 84 5.54 -34.20 12.35
N GLN A 85 5.19 -32.89 12.39
CA GLN A 85 5.01 -32.05 11.20
C GLN A 85 6.35 -31.67 10.60
N ALA A 86 7.41 -31.57 11.42
CA ALA A 86 8.77 -31.33 10.98
C ALA A 86 9.40 -32.53 10.23
N ALA A 87 9.00 -33.75 10.54
CA ALA A 87 9.54 -34.95 9.90
C ALA A 87 8.90 -35.28 8.54
N ALA A 88 7.76 -34.69 8.21
CA ALA A 88 6.99 -35.02 7.00
C ALA A 88 7.05 -33.99 5.87
N SER A 89 7.68 -32.84 6.09
CA SER A 89 7.92 -31.80 5.08
C SER A 89 9.36 -31.32 5.17
N THR A 90 9.86 -30.74 4.11
CA THR A 90 11.08 -29.93 4.08
C THR A 90 10.83 -28.74 5.01
N VAL A 91 10.98 -28.92 6.32
CA VAL A 91 10.58 -27.94 7.33
C VAL A 91 11.51 -26.77 7.27
N LEU A 92 10.93 -25.65 6.88
CA LEU A 92 11.56 -24.35 7.00
C LEU A 92 11.85 -24.04 8.46
N ARG A 93 13.11 -23.79 8.71
CA ARG A 93 13.57 -23.29 9.99
C ARG A 93 13.96 -21.82 9.83
N PRO A 94 13.01 -20.88 10.05
CA PRO A 94 13.33 -19.49 9.98
C PRO A 94 14.32 -19.14 11.11
N VAL A 95 15.45 -18.57 10.73
CA VAL A 95 16.43 -17.98 11.62
C VAL A 95 16.24 -16.47 11.55
N VAL A 96 16.25 -15.79 12.70
CA VAL A 96 16.07 -14.34 12.80
C VAL A 96 17.34 -13.71 13.37
N GLY A 97 17.68 -12.51 12.94
CA GLY A 97 18.73 -11.69 13.55
C GLY A 97 20.09 -11.78 12.87
N GLU A 98 21.15 -11.77 13.66
CA GLU A 98 22.54 -11.62 13.20
C GLU A 98 23.00 -12.78 12.30
N LEU A 99 22.70 -14.02 12.68
CA LEU A 99 22.98 -15.19 11.85
C LEU A 99 22.20 -15.15 10.54
N ALA A 100 20.92 -14.70 10.56
CA ALA A 100 20.13 -14.55 9.34
C ALA A 100 20.77 -13.57 8.37
N ARG A 101 21.24 -12.42 8.86
CA ARG A 101 21.93 -11.40 8.08
C ARG A 101 23.24 -11.93 7.48
N SER A 102 24.06 -12.63 8.28
CA SER A 102 25.34 -13.16 7.83
C SER A 102 25.23 -14.33 6.85
N GLN A 103 24.24 -15.22 7.03
CA GLN A 103 23.96 -16.32 6.09
C GLN A 103 23.32 -15.79 4.80
N GLY A 104 22.48 -14.77 4.90
CA GLY A 104 21.88 -14.10 3.76
C GLY A 104 22.90 -13.47 2.83
N ALA A 105 24.03 -12.99 3.35
CA ALA A 105 25.16 -12.53 2.55
C ALA A 105 25.74 -13.62 1.65
N ARG A 106 25.67 -14.89 2.09
CA ARG A 106 26.17 -16.06 1.35
C ARG A 106 25.10 -16.66 0.42
N MET A 107 23.83 -16.60 0.81
CA MET A 107 22.72 -17.19 0.07
C MET A 107 21.47 -16.27 0.09
N ALA A 108 21.57 -15.17 -0.66
CA ALA A 108 20.56 -14.13 -0.73
C ALA A 108 19.16 -14.61 -1.20
N SER A 109 19.10 -15.73 -1.95
CA SER A 109 17.83 -16.33 -2.39
C SER A 109 16.95 -16.88 -1.27
N ARG A 110 17.48 -16.99 -0.05
CA ARG A 110 16.77 -17.47 1.15
C ARG A 110 16.65 -16.41 2.23
N MET A 111 17.14 -15.21 1.98
CA MET A 111 17.10 -14.10 2.92
C MET A 111 15.93 -13.17 2.65
N ILE A 112 15.17 -12.88 3.69
CA ILE A 112 14.14 -11.84 3.69
C ILE A 112 14.69 -10.65 4.45
N ALA A 113 14.77 -9.51 3.77
CA ALA A 113 15.15 -8.21 4.33
C ALA A 113 14.02 -7.20 4.06
N SER A 114 14.01 -6.11 4.82
CA SER A 114 13.08 -4.98 4.64
C SER A 114 11.59 -5.39 4.60
N ALA A 115 11.22 -6.46 5.34
CA ALA A 115 9.85 -6.99 5.35
C ALA A 115 8.81 -5.93 5.75
N LYS A 116 9.18 -4.95 6.59
CA LYS A 116 8.35 -3.83 7.00
C LYS A 116 7.92 -2.96 5.80
N SER A 117 8.86 -2.64 4.90
CA SER A 117 8.57 -1.84 3.70
C SER A 117 7.57 -2.53 2.76
N TRP A 118 7.53 -3.87 2.77
CA TRP A 118 6.58 -4.63 1.99
C TRP A 118 5.13 -4.56 2.51
N LEU A 119 4.92 -4.21 3.77
CA LEU A 119 3.58 -3.97 4.32
C LEU A 119 2.92 -2.73 3.70
N CYS A 120 3.72 -1.77 3.20
CA CYS A 120 3.23 -0.55 2.55
C CYS A 120 3.09 -0.69 1.03
N HIS A 121 3.48 -1.83 0.44
CA HIS A 121 3.50 -1.97 -1.01
C HIS A 121 2.11 -2.25 -1.59
N PRO A 122 1.43 -1.27 -2.25
CA PRO A 122 0.07 -1.45 -2.75
C PRO A 122 -0.01 -2.38 -3.98
N GLY A 123 1.12 -2.60 -4.68
CA GLY A 123 1.18 -3.34 -5.93
C GLY A 123 1.30 -4.86 -5.79
N VAL A 124 1.29 -5.41 -4.56
CA VAL A 124 1.45 -6.85 -4.31
C VAL A 124 0.37 -7.37 -3.35
N ASP A 125 0.11 -8.67 -3.42
CA ASP A 125 -0.67 -9.33 -2.38
C ASP A 125 0.21 -9.56 -1.14
N ARG A 126 -0.02 -8.76 -0.10
CA ARG A 126 0.79 -8.75 1.14
C ARG A 126 0.56 -9.96 2.04
N HIS A 127 -0.50 -10.73 1.80
CA HIS A 127 -0.78 -12.01 2.46
C HIS A 127 -0.20 -13.21 1.70
N ALA A 128 0.17 -13.03 0.42
CA ALA A 128 0.76 -14.11 -0.36
C ALA A 128 2.23 -14.34 0.00
N ALA A 129 2.69 -15.59 -0.12
CA ALA A 129 4.08 -15.98 0.09
C ALA A 129 4.96 -15.47 -1.06
N ILE A 130 5.47 -14.23 -0.93
CA ILE A 130 6.22 -13.51 -1.98
C ILE A 130 7.69 -13.23 -1.63
N LEU A 131 8.07 -13.35 -0.36
CA LEU A 131 9.42 -13.06 0.12
C LEU A 131 10.23 -14.34 0.38
N PRO A 132 11.48 -14.42 -0.07
CA PRO A 132 12.26 -13.42 -0.81
C PRO A 132 11.66 -13.10 -2.17
N TRP A 133 11.73 -11.82 -2.58
CA TRP A 133 11.16 -11.34 -3.83
C TRP A 133 11.88 -11.90 -5.06
N GLY A 134 11.12 -12.16 -6.12
CA GLY A 134 11.64 -12.66 -7.39
C GLY A 134 11.46 -14.17 -7.56
N ASP A 135 12.00 -14.69 -8.67
CA ASP A 135 11.99 -16.12 -9.00
C ASP A 135 13.12 -16.83 -8.26
N THR A 136 12.84 -17.25 -7.04
CA THR A 136 13.79 -17.99 -6.20
C THR A 136 13.31 -19.44 -6.03
N ASP A 137 14.18 -20.40 -6.30
CA ASP A 137 13.94 -21.82 -6.04
C ASP A 137 13.94 -22.09 -4.53
N GLY A 138 12.86 -21.76 -3.86
CA GLY A 138 12.82 -21.95 -2.42
C GLY A 138 11.48 -21.57 -1.83
N PRO A 139 11.32 -21.88 -0.56
CA PRO A 139 10.14 -21.50 0.18
C PRO A 139 10.08 -19.98 0.38
N LYS A 140 8.86 -19.49 0.49
CA LYS A 140 8.59 -18.06 0.67
C LYS A 140 7.66 -17.83 1.85
N LEU A 141 7.76 -16.63 2.43
CA LEU A 141 6.80 -16.12 3.43
C LEU A 141 6.04 -14.92 2.86
N SER A 142 4.87 -14.65 3.43
CA SER A 142 4.21 -13.37 3.19
C SER A 142 4.92 -12.25 3.97
N PRO A 143 4.79 -10.97 3.56
CA PRO A 143 5.25 -9.85 4.37
C PRO A 143 4.75 -9.88 5.81
N VAL A 144 3.46 -10.17 6.02
CA VAL A 144 2.85 -10.30 7.35
C VAL A 144 3.51 -11.43 8.15
N THR A 145 3.69 -12.62 7.54
CA THR A 145 4.31 -13.76 8.23
C THR A 145 5.80 -13.50 8.53
N ALA A 146 6.51 -12.79 7.66
CA ALA A 146 7.90 -12.42 7.92
C ALA A 146 8.02 -11.49 9.14
N GLN A 147 7.13 -10.49 9.26
CA GLN A 147 7.06 -9.64 10.45
C GLN A 147 6.64 -10.43 11.69
N ALA A 148 5.64 -11.29 11.57
CA ALA A 148 5.22 -12.17 12.67
C ALA A 148 6.36 -13.09 13.15
N THR A 149 7.24 -13.52 12.25
CA THR A 149 8.41 -14.34 12.59
C THR A 149 9.41 -13.56 13.44
N ILE A 150 9.65 -12.28 13.11
CA ILE A 150 10.55 -11.40 13.90
C ILE A 150 9.93 -11.13 15.28
N LEU A 151 8.65 -10.76 15.33
CA LEU A 151 7.93 -10.53 16.59
C LEU A 151 7.88 -11.78 17.45
N GLY A 152 7.60 -12.94 16.86
CA GLY A 152 7.59 -14.24 17.56
C GLY A 152 8.95 -14.57 18.19
N HIS A 153 10.05 -14.22 17.52
CA HIS A 153 11.39 -14.38 18.10
C HIS A 153 11.59 -13.46 19.32
N ILE A 154 11.11 -12.21 19.25
CA ILE A 154 11.17 -11.26 20.40
C ILE A 154 10.34 -11.80 21.58
N ARG A 155 9.11 -12.28 21.32
CA ARG A 155 8.26 -12.90 22.34
C ARG A 155 8.95 -14.10 23.00
N ASP A 156 9.46 -15.02 22.21
CA ASP A 156 10.09 -16.24 22.73
C ASP A 156 11.35 -15.90 23.56
N ALA A 157 12.12 -14.89 23.15
CA ALA A 157 13.29 -14.41 23.90
C ALA A 157 12.87 -13.74 25.23
N TRP A 158 11.77 -12.97 25.23
CA TRP A 158 11.22 -12.36 26.44
C TRP A 158 10.72 -13.42 27.42
N ASP A 159 9.89 -14.35 26.96
CA ASP A 159 9.30 -15.42 27.79
C ASP A 159 10.39 -16.34 28.39
N PHE A 160 11.48 -16.55 27.64
CA PHE A 160 12.62 -17.29 28.17
C PHE A 160 13.34 -16.54 29.30
N ALA A 161 13.46 -15.21 29.18
CA ALA A 161 14.11 -14.37 30.18
C ALA A 161 13.19 -14.06 31.39
N HIS A 162 11.87 -14.09 31.19
CA HIS A 162 10.84 -13.74 32.19
C HIS A 162 9.75 -14.83 32.28
N PRO A 163 10.09 -16.05 32.70
CA PRO A 163 9.15 -17.18 32.66
C PRO A 163 7.91 -17.00 33.55
N ASP A 164 7.98 -16.16 34.58
CA ASP A 164 6.87 -15.85 35.49
C ASP A 164 6.01 -14.66 35.01
N ASP A 165 6.45 -13.92 34.02
CA ASP A 165 5.79 -12.74 33.47
C ASP A 165 5.83 -12.75 31.93
N PRO A 166 5.14 -13.70 31.27
CA PRO A 166 5.19 -13.87 29.82
C PRO A 166 4.65 -12.64 29.08
N LEU A 167 5.08 -12.45 27.83
CA LEU A 167 4.81 -11.23 27.07
C LEU A 167 3.31 -11.01 26.80
N ASP A 168 2.55 -12.09 26.62
CA ASP A 168 1.10 -12.03 26.36
C ASP A 168 0.27 -11.50 27.55
N GLU A 169 0.85 -11.46 28.74
CA GLU A 169 0.26 -10.85 29.93
C GLU A 169 0.70 -9.40 30.17
N GLN A 170 1.55 -8.84 29.29
CA GLN A 170 2.11 -7.50 29.47
C GLN A 170 1.38 -6.46 28.61
N GLU A 171 1.63 -5.17 28.89
CA GLU A 171 1.20 -4.07 28.03
C GLU A 171 2.29 -3.78 27.01
N VAL A 172 1.97 -4.01 25.72
CA VAL A 172 2.95 -3.93 24.64
C VAL A 172 2.60 -2.80 23.68
N LEU A 173 3.62 -1.98 23.35
CA LEU A 173 3.56 -0.91 22.38
C LEU A 173 4.52 -1.24 21.24
N VAL A 174 4.01 -1.16 19.99
CA VAL A 174 4.82 -1.41 18.80
C VAL A 174 4.87 -0.13 17.98
N THR A 175 6.05 0.26 17.52
CA THR A 175 6.17 1.49 16.74
C THR A 175 6.01 1.25 15.25
N VAL A 176 5.43 2.24 14.60
CA VAL A 176 5.23 2.31 13.15
C VAL A 176 5.68 3.66 12.62
N PRO A 177 6.14 3.77 11.36
CA PRO A 177 6.39 5.06 10.74
C PRO A 177 5.15 5.95 10.81
N ALA A 178 5.34 7.24 11.04
CA ALA A 178 4.24 8.20 11.05
C ALA A 178 3.45 8.17 9.73
N SER A 179 4.11 7.82 8.66
CA SER A 179 3.64 7.77 7.29
C SER A 179 2.89 6.49 6.89
N PHE A 180 2.80 5.46 7.78
CA PHE A 180 2.05 4.24 7.48
C PHE A 180 0.57 4.56 7.22
N ASP A 181 0.03 4.01 6.11
CA ASP A 181 -1.40 4.04 5.83
C ASP A 181 -2.16 3.06 6.76
N GLU A 182 -3.48 3.16 6.76
CA GLU A 182 -4.34 2.32 7.61
C GLU A 182 -4.12 0.82 7.33
N ALA A 183 -3.92 0.45 6.05
CA ALA A 183 -3.70 -0.94 5.69
C ALA A 183 -2.36 -1.48 6.26
N ALA A 184 -1.27 -0.73 6.18
CA ALA A 184 0.02 -1.14 6.74
C ALA A 184 -0.03 -1.23 8.28
N ARG A 185 -0.79 -0.35 8.94
CA ARG A 185 -1.04 -0.41 10.39
C ARG A 185 -1.80 -1.67 10.77
N GLU A 186 -2.89 -1.97 10.07
CA GLU A 186 -3.68 -3.17 10.29
C GLU A 186 -2.86 -4.45 10.07
N LEU A 187 -2.03 -4.51 9.02
CA LEU A 187 -1.14 -5.64 8.77
C LEU A 187 -0.07 -5.80 9.85
N THR A 188 0.37 -4.70 10.48
CA THR A 188 1.28 -4.75 11.63
C THR A 188 0.58 -5.37 12.84
N LEU A 189 -0.68 -4.98 13.11
CA LEU A 189 -1.50 -5.59 14.17
C LEU A 189 -1.74 -7.09 13.91
N GLN A 190 -2.03 -7.46 12.67
CA GLN A 190 -2.19 -8.87 12.27
C GLN A 190 -0.90 -9.66 12.46
N ALA A 191 0.26 -9.09 12.15
CA ALA A 191 1.55 -9.73 12.38
C ALA A 191 1.81 -9.96 13.88
N ALA A 192 1.47 -8.99 14.73
CA ALA A 192 1.58 -9.12 16.19
C ALA A 192 0.64 -10.21 16.72
N LEU A 193 -0.62 -10.23 16.26
CA LEU A 193 -1.58 -11.27 16.62
C LEU A 193 -1.10 -12.67 16.17
N GLN A 194 -0.61 -12.79 14.94
CA GLN A 194 -0.05 -14.05 14.42
C GLN A 194 1.18 -14.52 15.21
N ALA A 195 1.97 -13.58 15.73
CA ALA A 195 3.11 -13.85 16.61
C ALA A 195 2.70 -14.25 18.03
N GLY A 196 1.42 -14.18 18.40
CA GLY A 196 0.90 -14.49 19.74
C GLY A 196 1.07 -13.38 20.75
N PHE A 197 1.10 -12.13 20.29
CA PHE A 197 1.11 -10.95 21.15
C PHE A 197 -0.29 -10.67 21.74
N PRO A 198 -0.37 -9.99 22.90
CA PRO A 198 -1.63 -9.41 23.38
C PRO A 198 -2.07 -8.30 22.41
N PRO A 199 -3.26 -7.71 22.56
CA PRO A 199 -3.61 -6.50 21.84
C PRO A 199 -2.55 -5.41 22.04
N VAL A 200 -1.86 -5.04 20.97
CA VAL A 200 -0.77 -4.05 21.02
C VAL A 200 -1.30 -2.64 20.75
N VAL A 201 -0.62 -1.66 21.30
CA VAL A 201 -0.84 -0.24 20.99
C VAL A 201 0.21 0.20 19.97
N LEU A 202 -0.25 0.79 18.86
CA LEU A 202 0.67 1.38 17.88
C LEU A 202 1.03 2.80 18.27
N LEU A 203 2.32 3.16 18.15
CA LEU A 203 2.86 4.50 18.36
C LEU A 203 3.74 4.91 17.19
N GLU A 204 3.73 6.19 16.83
CA GLU A 204 4.58 6.69 15.74
C GLU A 204 6.05 6.78 16.14
N GLU A 205 6.96 6.34 15.25
CA GLU A 205 8.40 6.35 15.49
C GLU A 205 8.94 7.74 15.88
N PRO A 206 8.60 8.85 15.17
CA PRO A 206 9.07 10.17 15.54
C PRO A 206 8.55 10.63 16.91
N GLN A 207 7.32 10.27 17.26
CA GLN A 207 6.74 10.56 18.56
C GLN A 207 7.45 9.76 19.67
N ALA A 208 7.71 8.49 19.42
CA ALA A 208 8.47 7.64 20.34
C ALA A 208 9.89 8.19 20.54
N ALA A 209 10.60 8.57 19.46
CA ALA A 209 11.94 9.15 19.56
C ALA A 209 11.94 10.42 20.42
N PHE A 210 10.93 11.27 20.29
CA PHE A 210 10.81 12.47 21.11
C PHE A 210 10.47 12.14 22.57
N TYR A 211 9.65 11.12 22.85
CA TYR A 211 9.40 10.65 24.22
C TYR A 211 10.66 10.09 24.88
N ALA A 212 11.54 9.43 24.15
CA ALA A 212 12.84 8.99 24.67
C ALA A 212 13.66 10.18 25.14
N TRP A 213 13.74 11.23 24.31
CA TRP A 213 14.45 12.47 24.65
C TRP A 213 13.82 13.17 25.87
N VAL A 214 12.49 13.24 25.94
CA VAL A 214 11.77 13.80 27.12
C VAL A 214 12.04 12.98 28.39
N SER A 215 12.17 11.66 28.27
CA SER A 215 12.43 10.76 29.40
C SER A 215 13.78 11.02 30.06
N GLU A 216 14.75 11.56 29.33
CA GLU A 216 16.03 12.02 29.89
C GLU A 216 15.80 13.34 30.60
N ARG A 217 15.72 13.30 31.96
CA ARG A 217 15.38 14.45 32.85
C ARG A 217 16.11 15.78 32.58
N ALA A 218 17.23 15.72 31.86
CA ALA A 218 17.99 16.89 31.41
C ALA A 218 17.43 17.48 30.09
N GLY A 219 16.74 16.68 29.24
CA GLY A 219 16.29 17.09 27.93
C GLY A 219 15.18 18.14 27.97
N ALA A 220 14.11 17.91 28.73
CA ALA A 220 12.95 18.80 28.80
C ALA A 220 13.29 20.25 29.24
N LYS A 221 14.39 20.44 30.00
CA LYS A 221 14.86 21.77 30.47
C LYS A 221 15.71 22.51 29.39
N GLN A 222 16.00 21.90 28.29
CA GLN A 222 16.86 22.49 27.25
C GLN A 222 16.06 23.29 26.19
N LEU A 223 14.73 23.22 26.23
CA LEU A 223 13.86 23.92 25.29
C LEU A 223 13.10 25.04 25.99
N ALA A 224 13.02 26.19 25.30
CA ALA A 224 12.23 27.35 25.75
C ALA A 224 10.82 27.32 25.17
N ALA A 225 9.88 27.99 25.83
CA ALA A 225 8.52 28.15 25.36
C ALA A 225 8.49 28.74 23.95
N GLY A 226 7.69 28.14 23.05
CA GLY A 226 7.54 28.57 21.66
C GLY A 226 8.65 28.07 20.71
N GLU A 227 9.69 27.37 21.22
CA GLU A 227 10.69 26.76 20.33
C GLU A 227 10.10 25.59 19.54
N ARG A 228 10.57 25.44 18.30
CA ARG A 228 10.14 24.38 17.38
C ARG A 228 11.24 23.38 17.14
N VAL A 229 10.91 22.14 17.37
CA VAL A 229 11.78 20.98 17.19
C VAL A 229 11.35 20.25 15.92
N LEU A 230 12.29 20.02 15.01
CA LEU A 230 12.13 19.10 13.91
C LEU A 230 12.64 17.71 14.37
N VAL A 231 11.75 16.73 14.42
CA VAL A 231 12.15 15.31 14.48
C VAL A 231 12.44 14.88 13.05
N PHE A 232 13.69 14.51 12.79
CA PHE A 232 14.21 14.15 11.48
C PHE A 232 14.62 12.69 11.50
N ASP A 233 13.72 11.82 11.06
CA ASP A 233 13.90 10.37 11.09
C ASP A 233 14.22 9.84 9.70
N VAL A 234 15.41 9.27 9.52
CA VAL A 234 15.80 8.54 8.31
C VAL A 234 16.27 7.15 8.69
N GLY A 235 15.40 6.21 8.51
CA GLY A 235 15.64 4.80 8.77
C GLY A 235 16.30 4.05 7.61
N GLY A 236 16.22 2.71 7.65
CA GLY A 236 16.68 1.88 6.54
C GLY A 236 15.79 1.99 5.31
N GLY A 237 14.48 2.06 5.48
CA GLY A 237 13.50 2.04 4.38
C GLY A 237 12.67 3.29 4.21
N THR A 238 12.54 4.14 5.24
CA THR A 238 11.64 5.30 5.26
C THR A 238 12.34 6.56 5.76
N THR A 239 11.76 7.70 5.37
CA THR A 239 12.08 9.03 5.91
C THR A 239 10.79 9.67 6.40
N ASP A 240 10.82 10.15 7.64
CA ASP A 240 9.69 10.80 8.31
C ASP A 240 10.13 12.15 8.90
N PHE A 241 9.26 13.18 8.77
CA PHE A 241 9.44 14.50 9.36
C PHE A 241 8.29 14.83 10.29
N THR A 242 8.59 15.34 11.49
CA THR A 242 7.56 15.78 12.42
C THR A 242 7.98 17.09 13.08
N LEU A 243 7.05 18.05 13.15
CA LEU A 243 7.26 19.31 13.90
C LEU A 243 6.56 19.23 15.25
N ILE A 244 7.31 19.61 16.29
CA ILE A 244 6.82 19.72 17.67
C ILE A 244 7.14 21.12 18.16
N GLU A 245 6.17 21.77 18.80
CA GLU A 245 6.31 23.08 19.39
C GLU A 245 6.23 22.97 20.93
N VAL A 246 7.08 23.71 21.63
CA VAL A 246 7.03 23.81 23.08
C VAL A 246 5.89 24.76 23.43
N ASP A 247 4.99 24.32 24.30
CA ASP A 247 3.83 25.13 24.71
C ASP A 247 4.26 26.47 25.37
N ALA A 248 3.37 27.46 25.30
CA ALA A 248 3.64 28.81 25.80
C ALA A 248 3.97 28.85 27.34
N ASP A 249 3.53 27.84 28.09
CA ASP A 249 3.85 27.69 29.51
C ASP A 249 5.20 26.97 29.76
N GLY A 250 5.86 26.50 28.70
CA GLY A 250 7.14 25.78 28.78
C GLY A 250 7.07 24.38 29.37
N ASN A 251 5.87 23.88 29.72
CA ASN A 251 5.69 22.61 30.44
C ASN A 251 5.13 21.48 29.57
N GLY A 252 4.68 21.79 28.37
CA GLY A 252 4.10 20.84 27.46
C GLY A 252 4.69 20.93 26.06
N PHE A 253 4.32 19.96 25.24
CA PHE A 253 4.74 19.85 23.84
C PHE A 253 3.52 19.58 22.98
N THR A 254 3.43 20.26 21.85
CA THR A 254 2.35 20.10 20.88
C THR A 254 2.91 19.71 19.53
N ARG A 255 2.43 18.61 18.95
CA ARG A 255 2.77 18.19 17.59
C ARG A 255 1.99 19.05 16.60
N THR A 256 2.70 19.85 15.80
CA THR A 256 2.09 20.81 14.87
C THR A 256 2.03 20.34 13.42
N ALA A 257 2.91 19.43 12.99
CA ALA A 257 2.90 18.89 11.64
C ALA A 257 3.53 17.50 11.53
N VAL A 258 3.06 16.70 10.55
CA VAL A 258 3.59 15.38 10.18
C VAL A 258 3.78 15.32 8.66
N GLY A 259 4.90 14.74 8.21
CA GLY A 259 5.23 14.57 6.78
C GLY A 259 4.47 13.44 6.09
N ASP A 260 4.58 13.40 4.76
CA ASP A 260 4.05 12.32 3.94
C ASP A 260 4.91 11.06 4.04
N HIS A 261 4.33 9.93 3.56
CA HIS A 261 5.06 8.68 3.47
C HIS A 261 6.14 8.72 2.39
N LEU A 262 7.40 8.60 2.81
CA LEU A 262 8.54 8.53 1.90
C LEU A 262 9.23 7.17 2.05
N LEU A 263 9.07 6.29 1.06
CA LEU A 263 9.90 5.09 0.91
C LEU A 263 11.29 5.53 0.38
N LEU A 264 12.06 6.11 1.27
CA LEU A 264 13.38 6.65 1.00
C LEU A 264 14.22 6.51 2.27
N GLY A 265 15.35 5.80 2.19
CA GLY A 265 16.19 5.55 3.34
C GLY A 265 17.53 4.94 2.98
N GLY A 266 18.19 4.29 3.95
CA GLY A 266 19.48 3.64 3.79
C GLY A 266 19.53 2.59 2.69
N ASP A 267 18.42 1.87 2.45
CA ASP A 267 18.30 0.86 1.39
C ASP A 267 18.46 1.47 -0.01
N ASN A 268 17.98 2.71 -0.20
CA ASN A 268 18.16 3.43 -1.47
C ASN A 268 19.64 3.78 -1.74
N LEU A 269 20.39 4.11 -0.68
CA LEU A 269 21.82 4.32 -0.77
C LEU A 269 22.57 3.04 -1.18
N ASP A 270 22.21 1.91 -0.56
CA ASP A 270 22.79 0.60 -0.88
C ASP A 270 22.57 0.23 -2.35
N LEU A 271 21.34 0.45 -2.86
CA LEU A 271 20.97 0.23 -4.25
C LEU A 271 21.74 1.15 -5.21
N THR A 272 21.91 2.42 -4.84
CA THR A 272 22.64 3.40 -5.67
C THR A 272 24.12 3.02 -5.78
N LEU A 273 24.76 2.65 -4.67
CA LEU A 273 26.14 2.15 -4.66
C LEU A 273 26.28 0.86 -5.47
N ALA A 274 25.33 -0.08 -5.30
CA ALA A 274 25.33 -1.32 -6.06
C ALA A 274 25.21 -1.08 -7.57
N LYS A 275 24.42 -0.10 -8.02
CA LYS A 275 24.35 0.28 -9.44
C LYS A 275 25.66 0.87 -9.94
N LEU A 276 26.31 1.70 -9.15
CA LEU A 276 27.61 2.28 -9.49
C LEU A 276 28.66 1.18 -9.67
N VAL A 277 28.71 0.21 -8.75
CA VAL A 277 29.62 -0.94 -8.84
C VAL A 277 29.24 -1.85 -10.02
N GLU A 278 27.96 -2.15 -10.23
CA GLU A 278 27.50 -2.96 -11.37
C GLU A 278 27.91 -2.33 -12.71
N GLN A 279 27.79 -1.02 -12.87
CA GLN A 279 28.23 -0.33 -14.10
C GLN A 279 29.71 -0.56 -14.39
N ARG A 280 30.58 -0.51 -13.37
CA ARG A 280 32.01 -0.81 -13.51
C ARG A 280 32.27 -2.28 -13.88
N VAL A 281 31.53 -3.18 -13.24
CA VAL A 281 31.61 -4.62 -13.51
C VAL A 281 31.20 -4.94 -14.94
N VAL A 282 30.07 -4.35 -15.39
CA VAL A 282 29.59 -4.52 -16.77
C VAL A 282 30.57 -3.95 -17.78
N ALA A 283 31.15 -2.78 -17.51
CA ALA A 283 32.14 -2.17 -18.39
C ALA A 283 33.42 -3.07 -18.56
N ARG A 284 33.82 -3.80 -17.48
CA ARG A 284 34.97 -4.72 -17.53
C ARG A 284 34.65 -6.09 -18.11
N SER A 285 33.46 -6.65 -17.82
CA SER A 285 33.10 -8.04 -18.15
C SER A 285 32.20 -8.18 -19.37
N GLY A 286 31.54 -7.10 -19.81
CA GLY A 286 30.53 -7.13 -20.86
C GLY A 286 29.21 -7.83 -20.45
N LYS A 287 29.09 -8.24 -19.18
CA LYS A 287 27.94 -9.02 -18.68
C LYS A 287 27.30 -8.35 -17.47
N LYS A 288 25.99 -8.25 -17.50
CA LYS A 288 25.16 -7.79 -16.38
C LYS A 288 25.08 -8.90 -15.32
N LEU A 289 24.97 -8.51 -14.06
CA LEU A 289 24.82 -9.45 -12.94
C LEU A 289 23.45 -10.14 -13.01
N ASP A 290 23.42 -11.42 -12.66
CA ASP A 290 22.13 -12.10 -12.44
C ASP A 290 21.45 -11.61 -11.13
N ALA A 291 20.20 -12.04 -10.89
CA ALA A 291 19.46 -11.58 -9.73
C ALA A 291 20.14 -11.93 -8.40
N LEU A 292 20.75 -13.11 -8.28
CA LEU A 292 21.43 -13.54 -7.06
C LEU A 292 22.72 -12.75 -6.81
N GLN A 293 23.52 -12.55 -7.85
CA GLN A 293 24.72 -11.72 -7.79
C GLN A 293 24.38 -10.28 -7.43
N TRP A 294 23.27 -9.76 -7.97
CA TRP A 294 22.78 -8.43 -7.65
C TRP A 294 22.39 -8.30 -6.18
N HIS A 295 21.61 -9.24 -5.63
CA HIS A 295 21.26 -9.25 -4.21
C HIS A 295 22.51 -9.29 -3.31
N GLY A 296 23.46 -10.15 -3.67
CA GLY A 296 24.74 -10.22 -2.96
C GLY A 296 25.53 -8.91 -3.03
N LEU A 297 25.52 -8.23 -4.19
CA LEU A 297 26.17 -6.93 -4.37
C LEU A 297 25.54 -5.83 -3.52
N VAL A 298 24.20 -5.74 -3.49
CA VAL A 298 23.52 -4.75 -2.65
C VAL A 298 23.86 -4.95 -1.17
N HIS A 299 23.87 -6.20 -0.71
CA HIS A 299 24.25 -6.48 0.67
C HIS A 299 25.72 -6.13 0.96
N ALA A 300 26.65 -6.43 0.03
CA ALA A 300 28.04 -6.03 0.17
C ALA A 300 28.21 -4.51 0.19
N CYS A 301 27.44 -3.77 -0.62
CA CYS A 301 27.43 -2.32 -0.62
C CYS A 301 26.85 -1.73 0.69
N ARG A 302 25.86 -2.38 1.31
CA ARG A 302 25.39 -2.00 2.65
C ARG A 302 26.50 -2.07 3.68
N LEU A 303 27.22 -3.20 3.75
CA LEU A 303 28.33 -3.36 4.69
C LEU A 303 29.47 -2.36 4.40
N ALA A 304 29.76 -2.12 3.12
CA ALA A 304 30.78 -1.12 2.75
C ALA A 304 30.35 0.29 3.18
N LYS A 305 29.09 0.66 2.95
CA LYS A 305 28.53 1.95 3.41
C LYS A 305 28.64 2.12 4.93
N GLU A 306 28.22 1.13 5.70
CA GLU A 306 28.29 1.15 7.17
C GLU A 306 29.74 1.30 7.65
N THR A 307 30.67 0.59 7.02
CA THR A 307 32.11 0.65 7.33
C THR A 307 32.71 2.02 7.00
N LEU A 308 32.38 2.58 5.83
CA LEU A 308 32.92 3.87 5.36
C LEU A 308 32.34 5.07 6.12
N LEU A 309 31.14 4.94 6.67
CA LEU A 309 30.46 6.01 7.42
C LEU A 309 30.65 5.93 8.93
N ALA A 310 31.42 4.97 9.44
CA ALA A 310 31.76 4.93 10.86
C ALA A 310 32.46 6.24 11.29
N ASP A 311 32.06 6.82 12.43
CA ASP A 311 32.59 8.11 12.90
C ASP A 311 34.06 7.98 13.37
N GLU A 312 34.45 6.81 13.90
CA GLU A 312 35.80 6.53 14.33
C GLU A 312 36.44 5.40 13.53
N GLY A 313 37.67 5.64 13.07
CA GLY A 313 38.50 4.62 12.40
C GLY A 313 37.99 4.17 11.03
N ALA A 314 37.10 4.93 10.39
CA ALA A 314 36.56 4.61 9.06
C ALA A 314 37.71 4.52 8.03
N PRO A 315 37.79 3.43 7.25
CA PRO A 315 38.80 3.32 6.19
C PRO A 315 38.41 4.23 5.01
N ALA A 316 39.41 4.59 4.19
CA ALA A 316 39.17 5.34 2.97
C ALA A 316 38.52 4.51 1.85
N VAL A 317 38.61 3.19 1.94
CA VAL A 317 38.15 2.24 0.91
C VAL A 317 37.59 0.99 1.61
N ALA A 318 36.46 0.51 1.13
CA ALA A 318 35.84 -0.73 1.58
C ALA A 318 35.76 -1.74 0.41
N PRO A 319 36.15 -3.01 0.63
CA PRO A 319 36.11 -4.02 -0.40
C PRO A 319 34.69 -4.52 -0.66
N ILE A 320 34.37 -4.79 -1.92
CA ILE A 320 33.17 -5.45 -2.37
C ILE A 320 33.50 -6.85 -2.85
N ILE A 321 32.92 -7.87 -2.21
CA ILE A 321 33.14 -9.27 -2.56
C ILE A 321 31.80 -9.96 -2.73
N VAL A 322 31.49 -10.44 -3.96
CA VAL A 322 30.26 -11.17 -4.27
C VAL A 322 30.64 -12.56 -4.83
N GLN A 323 30.09 -13.60 -4.23
CA GLN A 323 30.30 -14.96 -4.67
C GLN A 323 29.46 -15.24 -5.93
N SER A 324 30.11 -15.92 -6.93
CA SER A 324 29.43 -16.36 -8.15
C SER A 324 29.14 -17.86 -8.10
N ARG A 325 27.97 -18.29 -8.57
CA ARG A 325 27.67 -19.70 -8.79
C ARG A 325 28.34 -20.18 -10.10
N GLY A 326 29.29 -21.06 -10.01
CA GLY A 326 29.89 -21.75 -11.17
C GLY A 326 30.66 -22.97 -10.73
N ALA A 327 30.51 -24.09 -11.45
CA ALA A 327 31.22 -25.35 -11.21
C ALA A 327 32.75 -25.26 -11.38
N LYS A 328 33.31 -24.09 -11.61
CA LYS A 328 34.77 -23.86 -11.69
C LYS A 328 35.26 -23.31 -10.35
N LEU A 329 36.02 -24.11 -9.65
CA LEU A 329 36.60 -23.84 -8.33
C LEU A 329 37.49 -22.58 -8.27
N ILE A 330 37.87 -21.99 -9.39
CA ILE A 330 38.77 -20.83 -9.50
C ILE A 330 38.19 -19.91 -10.59
N GLY A 331 37.55 -18.81 -10.24
CA GLY A 331 37.18 -17.77 -11.20
C GLY A 331 35.76 -17.17 -11.07
N GLY A 332 35.05 -17.39 -9.95
CA GLY A 332 33.66 -16.98 -9.78
C GLY A 332 33.44 -15.87 -8.77
N THR A 333 34.42 -15.27 -8.14
CA THR A 333 34.23 -14.19 -7.16
C THR A 333 34.37 -12.83 -7.83
N LEU A 334 33.32 -12.05 -7.79
CA LEU A 334 33.36 -10.64 -8.20
C LEU A 334 34.06 -9.85 -7.10
N ARG A 335 35.06 -9.08 -7.48
CA ARG A 335 35.82 -8.19 -6.59
C ARG A 335 35.76 -6.77 -7.13
N ASP A 336 35.45 -5.85 -6.30
CA ASP A 336 35.47 -4.41 -6.54
C ASP A 336 35.71 -3.69 -5.20
N GLU A 337 35.64 -2.39 -5.19
CA GLU A 337 35.76 -1.56 -3.99
C GLU A 337 34.87 -0.32 -4.11
N VAL A 338 34.50 0.25 -2.97
CA VAL A 338 33.85 1.55 -2.88
C VAL A 338 34.73 2.46 -2.03
N THR A 339 35.04 3.63 -2.53
CA THR A 339 35.81 4.64 -1.80
C THR A 339 34.89 5.57 -1.01
N ARG A 340 35.42 6.17 0.05
CA ARG A 340 34.71 7.21 0.82
C ARG A 340 34.32 8.39 -0.09
N ALA A 341 35.17 8.82 -1.00
CA ALA A 341 34.89 9.93 -1.91
C ALA A 341 33.71 9.63 -2.88
N GLU A 342 33.59 8.39 -3.37
CA GLU A 342 32.45 7.97 -4.18
C GLU A 342 31.15 7.99 -3.36
N LEU A 343 31.21 7.50 -2.13
CA LEU A 343 30.07 7.52 -1.23
C LEU A 343 29.64 8.96 -0.88
N ASP A 344 30.59 9.85 -0.55
CA ASP A 344 30.31 11.25 -0.29
C ASP A 344 29.68 11.95 -1.53
N THR A 345 30.16 11.64 -2.73
CA THR A 345 29.55 12.14 -3.98
C THR A 345 28.08 11.72 -4.12
N VAL A 346 27.75 10.48 -3.80
CA VAL A 346 26.37 9.96 -3.82
C VAL A 346 25.52 10.65 -2.75
N LEU A 347 26.04 10.81 -1.55
CA LEU A 347 25.35 11.44 -0.43
C LEU A 347 25.09 12.91 -0.68
N GLU A 348 26.14 13.67 -0.99
CA GLU A 348 26.06 15.12 -1.12
C GLU A 348 25.36 15.57 -2.42
N GLY A 349 25.56 14.84 -3.51
CA GLY A 349 24.97 15.17 -4.81
C GLY A 349 23.57 14.58 -5.03
N GLY A 350 23.27 13.44 -4.39
CA GLY A 350 22.05 12.69 -4.60
C GLY A 350 21.05 12.78 -3.45
N PHE A 351 21.46 12.38 -2.25
CA PHE A 351 20.52 12.19 -1.12
C PHE A 351 20.41 13.40 -0.21
N PHE A 352 21.50 14.12 0.02
CA PHE A 352 21.54 15.33 0.87
C PHE A 352 22.14 16.52 0.15
N PRO A 353 21.69 16.84 -1.11
CA PRO A 353 22.19 18.03 -1.79
C PRO A 353 21.79 19.29 -1.04
N LEU A 354 22.64 20.34 -1.11
CA LEU A 354 22.25 21.66 -0.66
C LEU A 354 21.33 22.29 -1.71
N VAL A 355 20.11 22.60 -1.32
CA VAL A 355 19.06 23.07 -2.21
C VAL A 355 18.44 24.39 -1.72
N ALA A 356 17.82 25.14 -2.60
CA ALA A 356 17.03 26.32 -2.24
C ALA A 356 15.77 25.92 -1.45
N LYS A 357 15.26 26.85 -0.63
CA LYS A 357 14.09 26.62 0.23
C LYS A 357 12.82 26.29 -0.57
N ASP A 358 12.73 26.78 -1.80
CA ASP A 358 11.63 26.61 -2.76
C ASP A 358 11.96 25.58 -3.86
N ALA A 359 13.03 24.80 -3.68
CA ALA A 359 13.45 23.81 -4.67
C ALA A 359 12.32 22.80 -4.95
N PRO A 360 11.84 22.69 -6.19
CA PRO A 360 10.80 21.74 -6.53
C PRO A 360 11.32 20.29 -6.41
N LEU A 361 10.43 19.38 -6.07
CA LEU A 361 10.73 17.94 -6.19
C LEU A 361 11.05 17.62 -7.65
N ALA A 362 12.09 16.81 -7.86
CA ALA A 362 12.44 16.37 -9.19
C ALA A 362 11.28 15.54 -9.76
N ARG A 363 10.73 15.96 -10.88
CA ARG A 363 9.75 15.18 -11.65
C ARG A 363 10.49 14.07 -12.38
N GLY A 364 11.00 13.09 -11.63
CA GLY A 364 11.66 11.91 -12.16
C GLY A 364 10.62 10.89 -12.61
N ARG A 365 10.90 10.24 -13.72
CA ARG A 365 10.19 9.04 -14.15
C ARG A 365 10.63 7.90 -13.24
N SER A 366 9.76 7.40 -12.36
CA SER A 366 9.92 6.30 -11.42
C SER A 366 11.29 6.23 -10.70
N GLY A 367 11.28 6.21 -9.38
CA GLY A 367 12.47 5.92 -8.58
C GLY A 367 13.06 4.54 -8.89
N LEU A 368 14.13 4.19 -8.21
CA LEU A 368 14.72 2.86 -8.28
C LEU A 368 13.66 1.80 -7.93
N GLN A 369 13.13 1.09 -8.92
CA GLN A 369 12.17 -0.01 -8.71
C GLN A 369 12.84 -1.37 -8.52
N GLU A 370 14.10 -1.38 -8.19
CA GLU A 370 14.83 -2.62 -7.90
C GLU A 370 14.26 -3.26 -6.62
N PHE A 371 14.16 -4.56 -6.60
CA PHE A 371 13.51 -5.37 -5.56
C PHE A 371 11.97 -5.20 -5.44
N GLY A 372 11.31 -4.65 -6.44
CA GLY A 372 9.86 -4.54 -6.45
C GLY A 372 9.26 -3.44 -5.58
N LEU A 373 10.01 -2.78 -4.68
CA LEU A 373 9.51 -1.71 -3.81
C LEU A 373 9.36 -0.37 -4.58
N PRO A 374 8.27 0.37 -4.37
CA PRO A 374 8.00 1.65 -5.03
C PRO A 374 8.70 2.81 -4.31
N TYR A 375 10.02 2.87 -4.40
CA TYR A 375 10.80 3.95 -3.79
C TYR A 375 10.47 5.33 -4.36
N ALA A 376 10.69 6.39 -3.56
CA ALA A 376 10.48 7.77 -3.96
C ALA A 376 11.23 8.12 -5.27
N ALA A 377 10.56 8.84 -6.16
CA ALA A 377 11.12 9.22 -7.46
C ALA A 377 12.30 10.20 -7.32
N ASP A 378 12.23 11.11 -6.36
CA ASP A 378 13.32 12.01 -6.01
C ASP A 378 14.10 11.45 -4.81
N PRO A 379 15.38 11.11 -4.94
CA PRO A 379 16.19 10.59 -3.85
C PRO A 379 16.64 11.67 -2.85
N ALA A 380 16.43 12.96 -3.13
CA ALA A 380 16.95 14.06 -2.31
C ALA A 380 16.07 14.31 -1.07
N VAL A 381 16.45 13.76 0.08
CA VAL A 381 15.80 13.97 1.37
C VAL A 381 15.64 15.46 1.69
N THR A 382 16.62 16.29 1.34
CA THR A 382 16.60 17.75 1.56
C THR A 382 15.53 18.47 0.73
N ARG A 383 15.21 17.99 -0.48
CA ARG A 383 14.07 18.55 -1.26
C ARG A 383 12.73 18.18 -0.66
N HIS A 384 12.60 16.95 -0.17
CA HIS A 384 11.39 16.53 0.56
C HIS A 384 11.20 17.35 1.83
N LEU A 385 12.29 17.62 2.59
CA LEU A 385 12.23 18.50 3.75
C LEU A 385 11.79 19.93 3.37
N ALA A 386 12.36 20.51 2.30
CA ALA A 386 11.94 21.83 1.80
C ALA A 386 10.44 21.86 1.47
N SER A 387 9.95 20.86 0.75
CA SER A 387 8.53 20.72 0.41
C SER A 387 7.65 20.57 1.66
N PHE A 388 8.08 19.76 2.64
CA PHE A 388 7.38 19.60 3.92
C PHE A 388 7.27 20.95 4.67
N LEU A 389 8.38 21.66 4.86
CA LEU A 389 8.38 22.94 5.56
C LEU A 389 7.54 23.98 4.83
N ALA A 390 7.60 24.04 3.50
CA ALA A 390 6.81 24.99 2.70
C ALA A 390 5.30 24.80 2.89
N ARG A 391 4.82 23.56 2.94
CA ARG A 391 3.39 23.23 3.18
C ARG A 391 2.91 23.66 4.56
N HIS A 392 3.80 23.76 5.54
CA HIS A 392 3.47 24.14 6.91
C HIS A 392 3.91 25.58 7.25
N GLY A 393 3.93 26.47 6.23
CA GLY A 393 4.21 27.90 6.43
C GLY A 393 5.68 28.24 6.63
N SER A 394 6.60 27.32 6.34
CA SER A 394 8.04 27.49 6.47
C SER A 394 8.48 28.02 7.85
N PRO A 395 8.10 27.35 8.95
CA PRO A 395 8.43 27.81 10.29
C PRO A 395 9.95 27.85 10.51
N ARG A 396 10.41 28.71 11.43
CA ARG A 396 11.78 28.64 11.93
C ARG A 396 11.94 27.35 12.75
N ILE A 397 13.05 26.67 12.55
CA ILE A 397 13.44 25.47 13.30
C ILE A 397 14.53 25.86 14.29
N ASP A 398 14.27 25.68 15.59
CA ASP A 398 15.21 26.08 16.65
C ASP A 398 16.10 24.90 17.05
N ALA A 399 15.57 23.68 16.97
CA ALA A 399 16.31 22.46 17.28
C ALA A 399 15.94 21.31 16.33
N VAL A 400 16.86 20.34 16.17
CA VAL A 400 16.64 19.10 15.42
C VAL A 400 16.95 17.90 16.32
N LEU A 401 16.02 16.97 16.39
CA LEU A 401 16.23 15.65 16.96
C LEU A 401 16.40 14.66 15.80
N PHE A 402 17.60 14.12 15.66
CA PHE A 402 17.89 13.10 14.66
C PHE A 402 17.53 11.72 15.18
N ASN A 403 16.88 10.94 14.32
CA ASN A 403 16.53 9.55 14.56
C ASN A 403 16.79 8.70 13.32
N GLY A 404 16.75 7.37 13.47
CA GLY A 404 16.97 6.41 12.42
C GLY A 404 18.46 6.12 12.11
N GLY A 405 18.75 4.87 11.75
CA GLY A 405 20.12 4.38 11.58
C GLY A 405 20.92 5.08 10.48
N ALA A 406 20.25 5.66 9.47
CA ALA A 406 20.93 6.43 8.42
C ALA A 406 21.47 7.78 8.93
N MET A 407 20.97 8.30 10.05
CA MET A 407 21.43 9.56 10.65
C MET A 407 22.50 9.37 11.74
N THR A 408 22.97 8.15 11.97
CA THR A 408 24.08 7.89 12.90
C THR A 408 25.36 8.66 12.55
N PRO A 409 25.80 8.78 11.25
CA PRO A 409 27.01 9.49 10.90
C PRO A 409 26.91 10.99 11.18
N LEU A 410 27.89 11.53 11.90
CA LEU A 410 27.97 12.97 12.25
C LEU A 410 28.00 13.86 10.98
N SER A 411 28.66 13.40 9.92
CA SER A 411 28.77 14.15 8.66
C SER A 411 27.39 14.44 8.04
N LEU A 412 26.45 13.47 8.11
CA LEU A 412 25.10 13.67 7.57
C LEU A 412 24.28 14.59 8.44
N ARG A 413 24.35 14.46 9.76
CA ARG A 413 23.66 15.38 10.69
C ARG A 413 24.12 16.82 10.49
N THR A 414 25.44 17.03 10.44
CA THR A 414 26.02 18.35 10.15
C THR A 414 25.52 18.91 8.81
N ARG A 415 25.42 18.09 7.78
CA ARG A 415 24.93 18.48 6.46
C ARG A 415 23.47 18.96 6.49
N VAL A 416 22.61 18.27 7.25
CA VAL A 416 21.21 18.67 7.43
C VAL A 416 21.10 19.97 8.22
N LEU A 417 21.86 20.14 9.30
CA LEU A 417 21.89 21.39 10.07
C LEU A 417 22.37 22.56 9.21
N GLU A 418 23.42 22.38 8.39
CA GLU A 418 23.88 23.36 7.42
C GLU A 418 22.76 23.73 6.43
N GLN A 419 22.06 22.72 5.90
CA GLN A 419 20.97 22.94 4.94
C GLN A 419 19.84 23.79 5.55
N ILE A 420 19.41 23.48 6.76
CA ILE A 420 18.36 24.24 7.46
C ILE A 420 18.89 25.66 7.76
N GLY A 421 20.14 25.78 8.22
CA GLY A 421 20.76 27.06 8.50
C GLY A 421 20.85 28.00 7.28
N ARG A 422 20.93 27.45 6.06
CA ARG A 422 20.87 28.23 4.81
C ARG A 422 19.47 28.74 4.47
N TRP A 423 18.43 28.09 4.97
CA TRP A 423 17.04 28.49 4.73
C TRP A 423 16.52 29.51 5.75
N GLN A 424 17.26 29.68 6.83
CA GLN A 424 16.93 30.60 7.91
C GLN A 424 18.22 31.25 8.47
N ASP A 425 18.12 32.35 9.19
CA ASP A 425 19.28 33.00 9.81
C ASP A 425 19.80 32.14 11.00
N GLY A 426 20.83 31.35 10.73
CA GLY A 426 21.51 30.49 11.69
C GLY A 426 21.03 29.03 11.70
N ALA A 427 21.99 28.13 11.94
CA ALA A 427 21.69 26.71 12.05
C ALA A 427 20.92 26.38 13.33
N PRO A 428 19.96 25.45 13.27
CA PRO A 428 19.33 24.93 14.49
C PRO A 428 20.33 24.15 15.33
N ARG A 429 20.08 24.04 16.64
CA ARG A 429 20.90 23.18 17.49
C ARG A 429 20.49 21.73 17.33
N GLU A 430 21.45 20.82 17.43
CA GLU A 430 21.18 19.38 17.54
C GLU A 430 20.75 19.07 18.98
N LEU A 431 19.66 18.32 19.14
CA LEU A 431 19.27 17.74 20.44
C LEU A 431 20.03 16.42 20.64
N PRO A 432 20.76 16.27 21.75
CA PRO A 432 21.52 15.05 21.98
C PRO A 432 20.59 13.88 22.27
N SER A 433 20.92 12.72 21.76
CA SER A 433 20.32 11.43 22.12
C SER A 433 21.43 10.49 22.58
N ALA A 434 21.29 9.94 23.78
CA ALA A 434 22.33 9.07 24.36
C ALA A 434 22.47 7.74 23.62
N MET A 435 21.39 7.21 23.08
CA MET A 435 21.34 5.96 22.31
C MET A 435 20.33 6.09 21.16
N PRO A 436 20.70 6.78 20.08
CA PRO A 436 19.78 7.01 18.96
C PRO A 436 19.15 5.73 18.39
N GLU A 437 19.93 4.64 18.38
CA GLU A 437 19.50 3.34 17.88
C GLU A 437 18.50 2.61 18.80
N MET A 438 18.31 3.07 20.03
CA MET A 438 17.36 2.54 21.02
C MET A 438 16.23 3.52 21.31
N ALA A 439 16.33 4.75 20.85
CA ALA A 439 15.45 5.85 21.24
C ALA A 439 13.98 5.51 21.01
N VAL A 440 13.65 4.94 19.86
CA VAL A 440 12.27 4.61 19.50
C VAL A 440 11.67 3.56 20.44
N ALA A 441 12.40 2.48 20.73
CA ALA A 441 11.95 1.46 21.69
C ALA A 441 11.82 2.02 23.12
N GLN A 442 12.79 2.83 23.55
CA GLN A 442 12.77 3.48 24.87
C GLN A 442 11.60 4.44 25.01
N GLY A 443 11.34 5.25 23.99
CA GLY A 443 10.22 6.19 24.00
C GLY A 443 8.87 5.48 23.97
N ALA A 444 8.76 4.36 23.26
CA ALA A 444 7.55 3.54 23.28
C ALA A 444 7.28 2.97 24.69
N ALA A 445 8.31 2.44 25.36
CA ALA A 445 8.16 1.96 26.73
C ALA A 445 7.81 3.11 27.71
N TYR A 446 8.41 4.29 27.53
CA TYR A 446 8.09 5.49 28.32
C TYR A 446 6.64 5.95 28.08
N TYR A 447 6.17 5.88 26.85
CA TYR A 447 4.79 6.22 26.52
C TYR A 447 3.77 5.32 27.26
N GLY A 448 4.14 4.10 27.58
CA GLY A 448 3.34 3.26 28.48
C GLY A 448 3.11 3.92 29.86
N LEU A 449 4.11 4.61 30.42
CA LEU A 449 3.95 5.41 31.66
C LEU A 449 3.02 6.62 31.42
N VAL A 450 3.18 7.30 30.26
CA VAL A 450 2.32 8.42 29.88
C VAL A 450 0.85 8.00 29.83
N ARG A 451 0.55 6.85 29.20
CA ARG A 451 -0.81 6.31 29.13
C ARG A 451 -1.43 6.00 30.49
N ARG A 452 -0.60 5.66 31.46
CA ARG A 452 -1.01 5.45 32.85
C ARG A 452 -1.06 6.72 33.70
N GLY A 453 -0.79 7.89 33.08
CA GLY A 453 -0.76 9.18 33.79
C GLY A 453 0.44 9.35 34.75
N LEU A 454 1.49 8.55 34.58
CA LEU A 454 2.69 8.56 35.41
C LEU A 454 3.83 9.40 34.83
N ALA A 455 3.66 9.96 33.64
CA ALA A 455 4.69 10.73 32.93
C ALA A 455 4.08 11.85 32.06
N THR A 456 4.92 12.82 31.67
CA THR A 456 4.50 13.99 30.83
C THR A 456 4.04 13.54 29.44
N ARG A 457 2.85 13.99 29.05
CA ARG A 457 2.27 13.73 27.73
C ARG A 457 2.65 14.83 26.74
N ILE A 458 3.02 14.45 25.53
CA ILE A 458 3.03 15.37 24.38
C ILE A 458 1.57 15.55 23.97
N LYS A 459 1.10 16.78 23.96
CA LYS A 459 -0.26 17.07 23.50
C LYS A 459 -0.28 16.85 21.99
N GLY A 460 -0.85 15.74 21.59
CA GLY A 460 -1.37 15.52 20.26
C GLY A 460 -2.86 15.83 20.37
N GLY A 461 -3.43 16.46 19.41
CA GLY A 461 -4.86 16.68 19.38
C GLY A 461 -5.32 16.86 17.97
N THR A 462 -6.64 16.85 17.77
CA THR A 462 -7.20 17.16 16.48
C THR A 462 -6.72 18.54 16.04
N PRO A 463 -6.04 18.66 14.88
CA PRO A 463 -5.52 19.94 14.38
C PRO A 463 -6.62 20.91 13.97
N ARG A 464 -7.87 20.45 13.94
CA ARG A 464 -9.08 21.16 13.55
C ARG A 464 -10.28 20.56 14.26
N ALA A 465 -11.38 21.29 14.34
CA ALA A 465 -12.67 20.73 14.67
C ALA A 465 -13.24 19.97 13.46
N TYR A 466 -13.84 18.79 13.69
CA TYR A 466 -14.41 17.93 12.66
C TYR A 466 -15.91 17.75 12.84
N TYR A 467 -16.65 17.73 11.73
CA TYR A 467 -18.11 17.68 11.72
C TYR A 467 -18.61 16.69 10.69
N ILE A 468 -19.78 16.14 10.94
CA ILE A 468 -20.51 15.26 10.01
C ILE A 468 -21.83 15.95 9.60
N GLY A 469 -22.09 15.98 8.30
CA GLY A 469 -23.33 16.53 7.75
C GLY A 469 -24.53 15.65 8.10
N VAL A 470 -25.62 16.27 8.55
CA VAL A 470 -26.88 15.60 8.87
C VAL A 470 -28.02 16.30 8.15
N GLU A 471 -29.03 15.52 7.72
CA GLU A 471 -30.28 16.06 7.19
C GLU A 471 -31.20 16.33 8.36
N GLY A 472 -31.39 17.59 8.70
CA GLY A 472 -32.26 18.01 9.80
C GLY A 472 -33.67 18.39 9.34
N THR A 473 -34.66 17.91 10.04
CA THR A 473 -36.09 18.28 9.78
C THR A 473 -36.48 19.62 10.39
N ARG A 474 -35.63 20.25 11.25
CA ARG A 474 -35.93 21.57 11.85
C ARG A 474 -34.69 22.17 12.52
N ALA A 475 -34.32 23.39 12.17
CA ALA A 475 -33.31 24.15 12.94
C ALA A 475 -33.93 24.55 14.32
N PRO A 476 -33.11 24.52 15.42
CA PRO A 476 -33.57 25.06 16.71
C PRO A 476 -33.81 26.57 16.58
N ARG A 477 -34.91 27.05 17.20
CA ARG A 477 -35.24 28.50 17.27
C ARG A 477 -34.18 29.16 18.17
N THR A 478 -33.35 30.01 17.62
CA THR A 478 -32.69 31.06 18.40
C THR A 478 -33.74 32.16 18.67
N GLU A 479 -34.06 32.35 19.94
CA GLU A 479 -34.88 33.49 20.37
C GLU A 479 -34.12 34.79 20.14
N GLY A 480 -34.58 35.62 19.16
CA GLY A 480 -33.99 36.95 18.99
C GLY A 480 -33.98 37.54 17.58
N ALA A 481 -34.35 36.85 16.52
CA ALA A 481 -34.37 37.43 15.18
C ALA A 481 -35.79 37.65 14.69
N GLY A 482 -36.25 38.86 14.77
CA GLY A 482 -37.45 39.33 14.07
C GLY A 482 -37.12 39.64 12.63
N ASP A 483 -37.51 38.79 11.72
CA ASP A 483 -38.07 39.14 10.41
C ASP A 483 -38.61 37.87 9.73
N GLY A 484 -39.76 37.98 9.13
CA GLY A 484 -40.61 36.90 8.67
C GLY A 484 -40.18 36.13 7.43
N ARG A 485 -38.90 35.79 7.24
CA ARG A 485 -38.43 34.81 6.25
C ARG A 485 -38.38 33.43 6.89
N ARG A 486 -39.17 32.47 6.42
CA ARG A 486 -39.01 31.03 6.75
C ARG A 486 -37.63 30.58 6.26
N PRO A 487 -36.72 30.06 7.13
CA PRO A 487 -35.52 29.38 6.64
C PRO A 487 -36.00 28.10 5.95
N GLU A 488 -35.55 27.91 4.72
CA GLU A 488 -35.54 26.59 4.06
C GLU A 488 -34.85 25.59 4.97
N ALA A 489 -35.20 24.29 4.87
CA ALA A 489 -34.59 23.23 5.66
C ALA A 489 -33.08 23.26 5.45
N GLY A 490 -32.35 23.88 6.38
CA GLY A 490 -30.91 24.12 6.25
C GLY A 490 -30.16 22.82 6.44
N LYS A 491 -29.09 22.62 5.66
CA LYS A 491 -28.11 21.56 5.87
C LYS A 491 -27.39 21.88 7.18
N LEU A 492 -27.33 20.91 8.08
CA LEU A 492 -26.69 21.03 9.39
C LEU A 492 -25.49 20.10 9.45
N ALA A 493 -24.49 20.47 10.24
CA ALA A 493 -23.39 19.58 10.62
C ALA A 493 -23.34 19.42 12.15
N VAL A 494 -22.95 18.25 12.61
CA VAL A 494 -22.77 17.92 14.02
C VAL A 494 -21.28 17.88 14.31
N CYS A 495 -20.82 18.59 15.36
CA CYS A 495 -19.45 18.51 15.82
C CYS A 495 -19.15 17.10 16.35
N LEU A 496 -18.19 16.43 15.72
CA LEU A 496 -17.70 15.11 16.13
C LEU A 496 -16.57 15.26 17.13
N ALA A 497 -15.59 16.09 16.80
CA ALA A 497 -14.40 16.33 17.59
C ALA A 497 -14.05 17.83 17.54
N PRO A 498 -13.98 18.53 18.69
CA PRO A 498 -13.48 19.90 18.77
C PRO A 498 -11.99 19.98 18.41
N ASN A 499 -11.52 21.18 18.12
CA ASN A 499 -10.10 21.43 17.96
C ASN A 499 -9.35 21.10 19.26
N GLY A 500 -8.19 20.43 19.16
CA GLY A 500 -7.38 20.06 20.32
C GLY A 500 -7.90 18.88 21.15
N LEU A 501 -8.90 18.13 20.66
CA LEU A 501 -9.32 16.90 21.31
C LEU A 501 -8.16 15.91 21.36
N GLU A 502 -7.75 15.49 22.56
CA GLU A 502 -6.54 14.71 22.81
C GLU A 502 -6.56 13.33 22.14
N ASP A 503 -5.37 12.87 21.71
CA ASP A 503 -5.16 11.50 21.24
C ASP A 503 -5.57 10.50 22.34
N GLY A 504 -6.25 9.41 21.95
CA GLY A 504 -6.81 8.43 22.88
C GLY A 504 -8.18 8.84 23.47
N ALA A 505 -8.66 10.06 23.22
CA ALA A 505 -9.96 10.50 23.71
C ALA A 505 -11.11 9.75 23.03
N ARG A 506 -12.16 9.44 23.82
CA ARG A 506 -13.43 8.87 23.32
C ARG A 506 -14.55 9.77 23.70
N VAL A 507 -15.39 10.08 22.71
CA VAL A 507 -16.57 10.93 22.88
C VAL A 507 -17.78 10.20 22.31
N GLU A 508 -18.83 10.05 23.08
CA GLU A 508 -20.11 9.53 22.63
C GLU A 508 -21.09 10.71 22.51
N LEU A 509 -21.68 10.89 21.32
CA LEU A 509 -22.66 11.97 21.10
C LEU A 509 -23.99 11.59 21.75
N ALA A 510 -24.65 12.58 22.32
CA ALA A 510 -25.95 12.35 23.01
C ALA A 510 -27.10 12.12 22.03
N GLN A 511 -26.98 12.55 20.77
CA GLN A 511 -28.03 12.48 19.76
C GLN A 511 -28.10 11.10 19.13
N ASP A 512 -29.34 10.71 18.81
CA ASP A 512 -29.62 9.52 18.02
C ASP A 512 -29.89 9.93 16.54
N PHE A 513 -29.33 9.11 15.61
CA PHE A 513 -29.44 9.34 14.17
C PHE A 513 -30.10 8.14 13.50
N ARG A 514 -30.88 8.39 12.41
CA ARG A 514 -31.42 7.33 11.58
C ARG A 514 -30.49 7.07 10.40
N LEU A 515 -30.08 5.83 10.18
CA LEU A 515 -29.24 5.41 9.09
C LEU A 515 -29.87 4.28 8.28
N VAL A 516 -29.72 4.36 6.97
CA VAL A 516 -30.13 3.30 6.06
C VAL A 516 -29.05 2.21 6.05
N THR A 517 -29.48 0.94 6.17
CA THR A 517 -28.60 -0.21 6.16
C THR A 517 -28.64 -0.98 4.83
N ASN A 518 -27.58 -1.77 4.56
CA ASN A 518 -27.45 -2.62 3.36
C ASN A 518 -27.50 -1.86 2.02
N ARG A 519 -27.33 -0.54 2.05
CA ARG A 519 -27.21 0.33 0.89
C ARG A 519 -26.03 1.29 1.07
N PRO A 520 -25.44 1.83 -0.01
CA PRO A 520 -24.43 2.86 0.08
C PRO A 520 -24.96 4.09 0.82
N VAL A 521 -24.20 4.53 1.83
CA VAL A 521 -24.46 5.77 2.57
C VAL A 521 -23.21 6.64 2.45
N SER A 522 -23.41 7.92 2.13
CA SER A 522 -22.35 8.91 2.05
C SER A 522 -22.45 9.85 3.24
N PHE A 523 -21.42 9.88 4.07
CA PHE A 523 -21.28 10.80 5.18
C PHE A 523 -20.45 11.99 4.72
N ARG A 524 -21.06 13.16 4.59
CA ARG A 524 -20.34 14.40 4.30
C ARG A 524 -19.58 14.84 5.55
N LEU A 525 -18.31 15.13 5.40
CA LEU A 525 -17.46 15.59 6.48
C LEU A 525 -17.05 17.03 6.26
N TYR A 526 -16.83 17.75 7.34
CA TYR A 526 -16.38 19.14 7.32
C TYR A 526 -15.31 19.34 8.39
N SER A 527 -14.44 20.34 8.21
CA SER A 527 -13.47 20.76 9.21
C SER A 527 -13.42 22.28 9.34
N SER A 528 -13.04 22.76 10.52
CA SER A 528 -12.77 24.17 10.78
C SER A 528 -11.54 24.33 11.66
N SER A 529 -10.69 25.30 11.34
CA SER A 529 -9.55 25.70 12.17
C SER A 529 -9.86 26.84 13.16
N SER A 530 -11.03 27.50 13.01
CA SER A 530 -11.43 28.68 13.79
C SER A 530 -12.51 28.39 14.81
N ARG A 531 -13.27 27.31 14.64
CA ARG A 531 -14.42 26.99 15.50
C ARG A 531 -14.01 26.10 16.68
N ASP A 532 -14.64 26.35 17.81
CA ASP A 532 -14.48 25.59 19.05
C ASP A 532 -15.87 25.15 19.57
N ASP A 533 -16.56 24.33 18.79
CA ASP A 533 -17.88 23.83 19.13
C ASP A 533 -17.76 22.56 19.98
N ALA A 534 -18.60 22.43 21.02
CA ALA A 534 -18.64 21.21 21.83
C ALA A 534 -19.10 19.99 21.02
N PRO A 535 -18.66 18.76 21.36
CA PRO A 535 -19.13 17.55 20.72
C PRO A 535 -20.66 17.45 20.74
N GLY A 536 -21.26 17.15 19.57
CA GLY A 536 -22.72 17.10 19.42
C GLY A 536 -23.37 18.45 19.10
N ALA A 537 -22.66 19.56 19.09
CA ALA A 537 -23.20 20.86 18.69
C ALA A 537 -23.63 20.82 17.23
N LEU A 538 -24.85 21.35 16.95
CA LEU A 538 -25.39 21.48 15.60
C LEU A 538 -25.04 22.86 15.04
N VAL A 539 -24.39 22.87 13.89
CA VAL A 539 -23.97 24.10 13.20
C VAL A 539 -24.54 24.14 11.78
N PRO A 540 -24.99 25.32 11.30
CA PRO A 540 -25.48 25.43 9.93
C PRO A 540 -24.33 25.33 8.93
N ILE A 541 -24.58 24.69 7.78
CA ILE A 541 -23.66 24.64 6.65
C ILE A 541 -24.10 25.74 5.67
N GLY A 542 -23.22 26.71 5.40
CA GLY A 542 -23.50 27.82 4.47
C GLY A 542 -23.66 27.36 3.02
N ASP A 543 -24.41 28.13 2.21
CA ASP A 543 -24.79 27.80 0.83
C ASP A 543 -23.64 27.82 -0.19
N GLY A 544 -22.38 27.99 0.23
CA GLY A 544 -21.19 28.00 -0.68
C GLY A 544 -21.16 29.14 -1.69
N ARG A 545 -21.99 30.20 -1.53
CA ARG A 545 -21.90 31.40 -2.36
C ARG A 545 -20.87 32.37 -1.80
N ALA A 546 -19.87 32.67 -2.61
CA ALA A 546 -18.70 33.50 -2.28
C ALA A 546 -19.02 34.97 -1.95
N ASP A 547 -20.26 35.41 -2.04
CA ASP A 547 -20.63 36.83 -1.93
C ASP A 547 -21.19 37.25 -0.57
N THR A 548 -21.24 36.36 0.43
CA THR A 548 -21.69 36.69 1.79
C THR A 548 -20.66 36.31 2.83
N LEU A 549 -19.57 37.08 2.88
CA LEU A 549 -18.53 37.00 3.93
C LEU A 549 -18.98 37.48 5.32
N GLU A 550 -20.28 37.71 5.54
CA GLU A 550 -20.80 38.22 6.82
C GLU A 550 -21.50 37.19 7.69
N ASP A 551 -21.74 35.93 7.23
CA ASP A 551 -22.33 34.87 8.03
C ASP A 551 -21.46 33.61 8.02
N GLY A 552 -20.44 33.65 8.78
CA GLY A 552 -19.67 32.68 9.55
C GLY A 552 -19.70 31.19 9.18
N SER A 553 -19.64 30.75 7.92
CA SER A 553 -19.43 29.33 7.64
C SER A 553 -17.95 29.02 7.35
N ASP A 554 -17.12 29.02 8.42
CA ASP A 554 -15.71 28.56 8.37
C ASP A 554 -15.58 27.03 8.21
N LEU A 555 -16.60 26.35 7.67
CA LEU A 555 -16.61 24.91 7.46
C LEU A 555 -16.07 24.56 6.07
N LEU A 556 -14.90 23.95 6.04
CA LEU A 556 -14.30 23.39 4.82
C LEU A 556 -14.86 21.96 4.60
N GLU A 557 -15.48 21.70 3.45
CA GLU A 557 -15.92 20.36 3.08
C GLU A 557 -14.74 19.45 2.80
N LEU A 558 -14.75 18.25 3.39
CA LEU A 558 -13.74 17.20 3.24
C LEU A 558 -14.29 16.09 2.32
N PRO A 559 -13.43 15.21 1.79
CA PRO A 559 -13.90 14.04 1.07
C PRO A 559 -14.90 13.23 1.90
N PRO A 560 -16.07 12.85 1.34
CA PRO A 560 -17.07 12.12 2.10
C PRO A 560 -16.62 10.67 2.39
N ILE A 561 -17.03 10.14 3.55
CA ILE A 561 -16.93 8.70 3.82
C ILE A 561 -18.09 8.01 3.15
N VAL A 562 -17.81 7.10 2.21
CA VAL A 562 -18.83 6.29 1.55
C VAL A 562 -18.69 4.84 2.00
N THR A 563 -19.75 4.29 2.60
CA THR A 563 -19.73 2.92 3.16
C THR A 563 -21.09 2.24 3.03
N VAL A 564 -21.13 0.94 3.33
CA VAL A 564 -22.38 0.17 3.46
C VAL A 564 -22.45 -0.40 4.87
N LEU A 565 -23.40 0.05 5.65
CA LEU A 565 -23.68 -0.48 6.98
C LEU A 565 -24.45 -1.80 6.83
N ARG A 566 -23.83 -2.91 7.15
CA ARG A 566 -24.44 -4.24 7.04
C ARG A 566 -25.19 -4.54 8.34
N ALA A 567 -26.50 -4.71 8.25
CA ALA A 567 -27.34 -5.14 9.37
C ALA A 567 -28.17 -6.37 9.00
N ARG A 568 -28.53 -7.17 9.99
CA ARG A 568 -29.47 -8.28 9.82
C ARG A 568 -30.87 -7.72 9.61
N GLY A 569 -31.37 -7.79 8.40
CA GLY A 569 -32.65 -7.22 7.99
C GLY A 569 -32.47 -6.10 6.95
N ARG A 570 -33.58 -5.55 6.45
CA ARG A 570 -33.59 -4.39 5.53
C ARG A 570 -34.31 -3.25 6.24
N GLY A 571 -33.75 -2.07 6.17
CA GLY A 571 -34.43 -0.90 6.69
C GLY A 571 -33.53 0.18 7.25
N GLU A 572 -34.12 1.03 8.05
CA GLU A 572 -33.47 2.07 8.82
C GLU A 572 -33.14 1.53 10.23
N VAL A 573 -32.00 1.91 10.77
CA VAL A 573 -31.58 1.64 12.15
C VAL A 573 -31.35 2.97 12.88
N THR A 574 -31.65 2.98 14.17
CA THR A 574 -31.31 4.11 15.03
C THR A 574 -29.96 3.90 15.66
N VAL A 575 -29.02 4.80 15.36
CA VAL A 575 -27.65 4.71 15.87
C VAL A 575 -27.28 5.93 16.68
N ARG A 576 -26.32 5.76 17.57
CA ARG A 576 -25.58 6.82 18.23
C ARG A 576 -24.17 6.87 17.66
N LEU A 577 -23.65 8.09 17.44
CA LEU A 577 -22.29 8.28 17.00
C LEU A 577 -21.35 8.31 18.22
N ALA A 578 -20.29 7.52 18.16
CA ALA A 578 -19.16 7.59 19.09
C ALA A 578 -17.89 7.87 18.30
N VAL A 579 -17.03 8.68 18.86
CA VAL A 579 -15.79 9.12 18.22
C VAL A 579 -14.62 8.71 19.10
N HIS A 580 -13.58 8.19 18.48
CA HIS A 580 -12.33 7.85 19.16
C HIS A 580 -11.16 8.44 18.35
N ILE A 581 -10.38 9.28 18.98
CA ILE A 581 -9.10 9.72 18.44
C ILE A 581 -8.08 8.65 18.79
N THR A 582 -7.52 8.00 17.80
CA THR A 582 -6.49 6.98 18.05
C THR A 582 -5.20 7.64 18.50
N GLU A 583 -4.31 6.87 19.14
CA GLU A 583 -2.95 7.31 19.50
C GLU A 583 -2.11 7.74 18.29
N LEU A 584 -2.53 7.34 17.11
CA LEU A 584 -1.93 7.70 15.82
C LEU A 584 -2.56 8.94 15.17
N GLY A 585 -3.48 9.61 15.87
CA GLY A 585 -4.18 10.79 15.35
C GLY A 585 -5.18 10.49 14.24
N ALA A 586 -5.72 9.27 14.15
CA ALA A 586 -6.84 8.97 13.26
C ALA A 586 -8.17 9.18 14.01
N LEU A 587 -9.18 9.66 13.27
CA LEU A 587 -10.53 9.86 13.78
C LEU A 587 -11.38 8.62 13.45
N ASP A 588 -11.56 7.74 14.41
CA ASP A 588 -12.46 6.61 14.28
C ASP A 588 -13.88 7.04 14.68
N ILE A 589 -14.81 6.92 13.75
CA ILE A 589 -16.23 7.22 13.99
C ILE A 589 -16.97 5.88 14.07
N TYR A 590 -17.73 5.68 15.12
CA TYR A 590 -18.53 4.47 15.32
C TYR A 590 -20.01 4.82 15.26
N CYS A 591 -20.77 4.05 14.49
CA CYS A 591 -22.22 4.03 14.54
C CYS A 591 -22.65 2.85 15.42
N VAL A 592 -23.17 3.14 16.60
CA VAL A 592 -23.60 2.13 17.59
C VAL A 592 -25.11 1.97 17.51
N ASP A 593 -25.58 0.78 17.14
CA ASP A 593 -27.00 0.45 17.10
C ASP A 593 -27.62 0.49 18.51
N ARG A 594 -28.73 1.17 18.65
CA ARG A 594 -29.46 1.32 19.93
C ARG A 594 -30.25 0.08 20.33
N GLU A 595 -30.64 -0.75 19.38
CA GLU A 595 -31.56 -1.87 19.60
C GLU A 595 -30.88 -3.24 19.38
N GLY A 596 -29.95 -3.34 18.41
CA GLY A 596 -29.38 -4.62 17.96
C GLY A 596 -27.97 -4.93 18.48
N GLY A 597 -27.30 -3.98 19.15
CA GLY A 597 -25.93 -4.15 19.67
C GLY A 597 -24.85 -4.26 18.58
N GLU A 598 -25.17 -4.01 17.32
CA GLU A 598 -24.21 -3.94 16.22
C GLU A 598 -23.48 -2.60 16.27
N THR A 599 -22.18 -2.63 15.93
CA THR A 599 -21.35 -1.42 15.84
C THR A 599 -20.62 -1.41 14.52
N TRP A 600 -20.70 -0.29 13.80
CA TRP A 600 -20.01 -0.10 12.52
C TRP A 600 -18.95 0.99 12.68
N LYS A 601 -17.72 0.67 12.30
CA LYS A 601 -16.59 1.62 12.27
C LYS A 601 -16.58 2.35 10.94
N LEU A 602 -16.49 3.69 10.97
CA LEU A 602 -16.24 4.56 9.84
C LEU A 602 -14.81 5.10 10.01
N ALA A 603 -13.85 4.55 9.27
CA ALA A 603 -12.47 5.02 9.37
C ALA A 603 -12.29 6.34 8.59
N PHE A 604 -11.66 7.34 9.21
CA PHE A 604 -11.32 8.61 8.58
C PHE A 604 -9.90 9.01 8.97
N ASP A 605 -9.06 9.23 7.96
CA ASP A 605 -7.69 9.74 8.16
C ASP A 605 -7.70 11.27 8.17
N MET A 606 -7.47 11.88 9.32
CA MET A 606 -7.39 13.34 9.48
C MET A 606 -6.25 13.99 8.67
N ARG A 607 -5.23 13.24 8.30
CA ARG A 607 -4.05 13.74 7.57
C ARG A 607 -4.32 13.97 6.10
N SER A 608 -5.22 13.18 5.52
CA SER A 608 -5.66 13.37 4.13
C SER A 608 -6.66 14.51 3.95
N GLY A 609 -7.15 15.11 5.05
CA GLY A 609 -8.11 16.22 5.05
C GLY A 609 -7.53 17.62 4.82
N GLY A 610 -6.23 17.77 4.56
CA GLY A 610 -5.69 19.02 4.02
C GLY A 610 -6.18 19.20 2.59
N ALA A 611 -6.89 20.30 2.31
CA ALA A 611 -7.37 20.64 0.97
C ALA A 611 -6.18 20.64 -0.03
N ALA A 612 -5.93 19.48 -0.62
CA ALA A 612 -5.23 19.46 -1.88
C ALA A 612 -6.15 20.20 -2.87
N PRO A 613 -5.62 21.10 -3.70
CA PRO A 613 -6.41 21.73 -4.75
C PRO A 613 -7.07 20.62 -5.56
N VAL A 614 -8.39 20.73 -5.79
CA VAL A 614 -9.16 19.79 -6.61
C VAL A 614 -8.36 19.57 -7.89
N THR A 615 -7.85 18.36 -8.07
CA THR A 615 -7.08 18.05 -9.27
C THR A 615 -8.04 17.92 -10.45
N ASP A 616 -7.59 18.21 -11.66
CA ASP A 616 -8.41 18.02 -12.88
C ASP A 616 -9.07 16.61 -12.93
N GLY A 617 -8.44 15.61 -12.30
CA GLY A 617 -8.97 14.25 -12.18
C GLY A 617 -10.18 14.13 -11.25
N GLU A 618 -10.25 14.88 -10.15
CA GLU A 618 -11.39 14.86 -9.22
C GLU A 618 -12.61 15.59 -9.81
N ALA A 619 -12.38 16.70 -10.50
CA ALA A 619 -13.43 17.38 -11.24
C ALA A 619 -14.01 16.49 -12.35
N ALA A 620 -13.16 15.74 -13.05
CA ALA A 620 -13.58 14.78 -14.08
C ALA A 620 -14.31 13.55 -13.49
N ALA A 621 -14.12 13.24 -12.21
CA ALA A 621 -14.79 12.12 -11.52
C ALA A 621 -16.18 12.49 -10.97
N ALA A 622 -16.50 13.77 -10.80
CA ALA A 622 -17.74 14.24 -10.16
C ALA A 622 -19.01 13.72 -10.86
N PRO A 623 -20.12 13.51 -10.11
CA PRO A 623 -21.37 13.07 -10.70
C PRO A 623 -21.99 14.18 -11.56
N HIS A 624 -22.61 13.79 -12.68
CA HIS A 624 -23.33 14.74 -13.53
C HIS A 624 -24.55 15.31 -12.80
N PRO A 625 -24.90 16.60 -12.96
CA PRO A 625 -26.04 17.21 -12.26
C PRO A 625 -27.38 16.47 -12.45
N LYS A 626 -27.62 15.89 -13.64
CA LYS A 626 -28.86 15.13 -13.99
C LYS A 626 -28.74 13.64 -13.64
N THR A 627 -27.84 13.24 -12.73
CA THR A 627 -27.62 11.81 -12.40
C THR A 627 -28.88 11.14 -11.83
N ASP A 628 -29.67 11.84 -11.01
CA ASP A 628 -30.88 11.26 -10.41
C ASP A 628 -32.00 11.08 -11.44
N GLU A 629 -32.16 12.00 -12.38
CA GLU A 629 -33.06 11.84 -13.52
C GLU A 629 -32.63 10.66 -14.40
N ALA A 630 -31.33 10.48 -14.61
CA ALA A 630 -30.79 9.37 -15.39
C ALA A 630 -31.01 8.01 -14.68
N LYS A 631 -30.93 7.93 -13.37
CA LYS A 631 -31.32 6.72 -12.60
C LYS A 631 -32.79 6.39 -12.80
N ALA A 632 -33.68 7.38 -12.68
CA ALA A 632 -35.12 7.19 -12.86
C ALA A 632 -35.46 6.69 -14.29
N LEU A 633 -34.81 7.28 -15.30
CA LEU A 633 -34.95 6.88 -16.69
C LEU A 633 -34.47 5.43 -16.92
N LEU A 634 -33.33 5.05 -16.34
CA LEU A 634 -32.78 3.70 -16.42
C LEU A 634 -33.75 2.67 -15.81
N VAL A 635 -34.25 2.93 -14.59
CA VAL A 635 -35.20 2.06 -13.90
C VAL A 635 -36.51 1.93 -14.71
N ALA A 636 -37.07 3.03 -15.21
CA ALA A 636 -38.24 3.03 -16.05
C ALA A 636 -38.06 2.21 -17.33
N GLY A 637 -36.90 2.32 -17.98
CA GLY A 637 -36.57 1.54 -19.19
C GLY A 637 -36.63 0.03 -18.95
N PHE A 638 -36.07 -0.46 -17.84
CA PHE A 638 -36.11 -1.88 -17.51
C PHE A 638 -37.44 -2.38 -16.99
N THR A 639 -38.18 -1.56 -16.25
CA THR A 639 -39.52 -1.96 -15.72
C THR A 639 -40.59 -1.95 -16.80
N THR A 640 -40.55 -1.00 -17.73
CA THR A 640 -41.53 -0.87 -18.84
C THR A 640 -41.22 -1.90 -19.95
N GLY A 641 -39.95 -2.12 -20.29
CA GLY A 641 -39.57 -3.02 -21.35
C GLY A 641 -39.82 -2.48 -22.77
N GLY A 642 -39.78 -3.35 -23.78
CA GLY A 642 -40.09 -3.02 -25.18
C GLY A 642 -39.25 -1.89 -25.76
N ALA A 643 -39.84 -0.88 -26.37
CA ALA A 643 -39.14 0.24 -27.01
C ALA A 643 -38.35 1.09 -26.00
N ALA A 644 -38.83 1.28 -24.76
CA ALA A 644 -38.16 2.01 -23.71
C ALA A 644 -36.83 1.31 -23.33
N LEU A 645 -36.83 -0.01 -23.21
CA LEU A 645 -35.64 -0.78 -22.95
C LEU A 645 -34.65 -0.69 -24.12
N GLN A 646 -35.15 -0.73 -25.37
CA GLN A 646 -34.31 -0.65 -26.55
C GLN A 646 -33.63 0.70 -26.71
N GLY A 647 -34.31 1.79 -26.30
CA GLY A 647 -33.82 3.17 -26.38
C GLY A 647 -32.96 3.63 -25.20
N VAL A 648 -32.98 2.91 -24.07
CA VAL A 648 -32.47 3.39 -22.77
C VAL A 648 -31.09 4.01 -22.81
N THR A 649 -30.13 3.39 -23.51
CA THR A 649 -28.76 3.91 -23.60
C THR A 649 -28.69 5.24 -24.33
N ARG A 650 -29.43 5.36 -25.45
CA ARG A 650 -29.47 6.59 -26.26
C ARG A 650 -30.17 7.72 -25.52
N GLU A 651 -31.21 7.39 -24.79
CA GLU A 651 -31.95 8.38 -23.97
C GLU A 651 -31.08 8.88 -22.82
N LEU A 652 -30.28 8.00 -22.17
CA LEU A 652 -29.30 8.40 -21.16
C LEU A 652 -28.22 9.31 -21.75
N GLU A 653 -27.66 9.00 -22.93
CA GLU A 653 -26.68 9.86 -23.60
C GLU A 653 -27.29 11.24 -23.95
N THR A 654 -28.55 11.27 -24.33
CA THR A 654 -29.26 12.53 -24.62
C THR A 654 -29.50 13.34 -23.35
N LEU A 655 -29.94 12.70 -22.26
CA LEU A 655 -30.22 13.36 -21.00
C LEU A 655 -28.94 13.91 -20.35
N LEU A 656 -27.85 13.12 -20.38
CA LEU A 656 -26.55 13.50 -19.83
C LEU A 656 -25.72 14.36 -20.78
N GLU A 657 -26.22 14.66 -21.99
CA GLU A 657 -25.55 15.49 -22.99
C GLU A 657 -24.09 15.03 -23.26
N ALA A 658 -23.81 13.75 -23.01
CA ALA A 658 -22.48 13.13 -23.12
C ALA A 658 -22.59 11.70 -23.66
N ARG A 659 -21.62 11.29 -24.47
CA ARG A 659 -21.51 9.89 -24.89
C ARG A 659 -21.18 9.02 -23.68
N ARG A 660 -21.64 7.78 -23.67
CA ARG A 660 -21.43 6.85 -22.53
C ARG A 660 -19.95 6.62 -22.18
N ASP A 661 -19.02 6.76 -23.14
CA ASP A 661 -17.58 6.63 -22.89
C ASP A 661 -16.95 7.86 -22.20
N GLU A 662 -17.70 8.96 -22.12
CA GLU A 662 -17.34 10.22 -21.46
C GLU A 662 -17.97 10.36 -20.05
N TRP A 663 -18.86 9.42 -19.67
CA TRP A 663 -19.48 9.49 -18.33
C TRP A 663 -18.46 9.40 -17.22
N SER A 664 -18.60 10.29 -16.24
CA SER A 664 -17.73 10.32 -15.07
C SER A 664 -17.84 9.02 -14.26
N MET A 665 -16.80 8.71 -13.51
CA MET A 665 -16.76 7.56 -12.62
C MET A 665 -17.95 7.53 -11.67
N MET A 666 -18.26 8.64 -11.02
CA MET A 666 -19.38 8.73 -10.05
C MET A 666 -20.74 8.58 -10.71
N THR A 667 -20.96 9.17 -11.89
CA THR A 667 -22.20 8.98 -12.67
C THR A 667 -22.37 7.51 -13.07
N ALA A 668 -21.32 6.86 -13.58
CA ALA A 668 -21.37 5.46 -13.97
C ALA A 668 -21.72 4.56 -12.77
N ARG A 669 -21.10 4.79 -11.61
CA ARG A 669 -21.38 4.01 -10.38
C ARG A 669 -22.80 4.24 -9.84
N ALA A 670 -23.29 5.47 -9.87
CA ALA A 670 -24.66 5.78 -9.48
C ALA A 670 -25.70 5.09 -10.37
N LEU A 671 -25.46 5.05 -11.69
CA LEU A 671 -26.32 4.32 -12.63
C LEU A 671 -26.22 2.79 -12.44
N PHE A 672 -25.05 2.26 -12.10
CA PHE A 672 -24.89 0.85 -11.74
C PHE A 672 -25.73 0.49 -10.52
N ASP A 673 -25.68 1.30 -9.47
CA ASP A 673 -26.43 1.06 -8.23
C ASP A 673 -27.94 1.02 -8.52
N ALA A 674 -28.47 1.94 -9.33
CA ALA A 674 -29.85 1.93 -9.78
C ALA A 674 -30.21 0.71 -10.66
N LEU A 675 -29.29 0.26 -11.51
CA LEU A 675 -29.47 -0.93 -12.35
C LEU A 675 -29.55 -2.22 -11.52
N VAL A 676 -28.80 -2.31 -10.42
CA VAL A 676 -28.84 -3.46 -9.52
C VAL A 676 -30.17 -3.54 -8.77
N ASP A 677 -30.77 -2.41 -8.39
CA ASP A 677 -32.11 -2.39 -7.76
C ASP A 677 -33.20 -3.06 -8.63
N VAL A 678 -33.03 -3.04 -9.96
CA VAL A 678 -33.91 -3.71 -10.92
C VAL A 678 -33.30 -4.99 -11.52
N SER A 679 -32.37 -5.63 -10.82
CA SER A 679 -31.69 -6.85 -11.30
C SER A 679 -32.64 -8.03 -11.54
N GLY A 680 -33.77 -8.08 -10.86
CA GLY A 680 -34.84 -9.06 -11.10
C GLY A 680 -35.43 -8.98 -12.50
N GLU A 681 -35.49 -7.79 -13.10
CA GLU A 681 -36.03 -7.52 -14.44
C GLU A 681 -35.19 -8.22 -15.55
N ARG A 682 -33.90 -8.47 -15.26
CA ARG A 682 -32.99 -9.24 -16.13
C ARG A 682 -33.61 -10.55 -16.64
N LYS A 683 -34.43 -11.21 -15.79
CA LYS A 683 -34.98 -12.54 -16.06
C LYS A 683 -36.26 -12.53 -16.89
N LYS A 684 -36.79 -11.35 -17.26
CA LYS A 684 -38.07 -11.26 -18.01
C LYS A 684 -37.96 -11.76 -19.44
N THR A 685 -36.95 -11.31 -20.18
CA THR A 685 -36.69 -11.75 -21.58
C THR A 685 -35.20 -11.78 -21.88
N ALA A 686 -34.82 -12.46 -22.99
CA ALA A 686 -33.43 -12.48 -23.44
C ALA A 686 -32.89 -11.06 -23.72
N ASP A 687 -33.69 -10.15 -24.26
CA ASP A 687 -33.32 -8.75 -24.51
C ASP A 687 -33.05 -7.99 -23.19
N HIS A 688 -33.87 -8.21 -22.13
CA HIS A 688 -33.60 -7.64 -20.81
C HIS A 688 -32.27 -8.11 -20.26
N GLU A 689 -31.97 -9.41 -20.29
CA GLU A 689 -30.73 -9.94 -19.78
C GLU A 689 -29.52 -9.42 -20.55
N GLN A 690 -29.58 -9.46 -21.88
CA GLN A 690 -28.50 -8.99 -22.73
C GLN A 690 -28.13 -7.52 -22.41
N ARG A 691 -29.14 -6.65 -22.34
CA ARG A 691 -28.94 -5.22 -22.09
C ARG A 691 -28.50 -4.96 -20.66
N TRP A 692 -29.06 -5.67 -19.69
CA TRP A 692 -28.66 -5.56 -18.30
C TRP A 692 -27.18 -5.94 -18.13
N LEU A 693 -26.73 -7.07 -18.67
CA LEU A 693 -25.35 -7.52 -18.59
C LEU A 693 -24.38 -6.53 -19.28
N ASN A 694 -24.75 -6.04 -20.47
CA ASN A 694 -23.94 -5.07 -21.17
C ASN A 694 -23.77 -3.75 -20.40
N LEU A 695 -24.88 -3.23 -19.82
CA LEU A 695 -24.84 -2.02 -19.02
C LEU A 695 -24.14 -2.24 -17.68
N ALA A 696 -24.44 -3.32 -16.96
CA ALA A 696 -23.81 -3.62 -15.68
C ALA A 696 -22.28 -3.72 -15.82
N GLY A 697 -21.80 -4.50 -16.80
CA GLY A 697 -20.38 -4.59 -17.07
C GLY A 697 -19.76 -3.25 -17.50
N PHE A 698 -20.48 -2.45 -18.30
CA PHE A 698 -19.99 -1.16 -18.76
C PHE A 698 -19.92 -0.12 -17.63
N LEU A 699 -20.95 -0.03 -16.80
CA LEU A 699 -21.06 0.95 -15.71
C LEU A 699 -20.08 0.65 -14.57
N LEU A 700 -19.75 -0.63 -14.33
CA LEU A 700 -18.85 -1.03 -13.26
C LEU A 700 -17.38 -1.19 -13.71
N ARG A 701 -17.07 -1.12 -15.04
CA ARG A 701 -15.69 -1.31 -15.51
C ARG A 701 -14.70 -0.36 -14.84
N PRO A 702 -13.48 -0.79 -14.50
CA PRO A 702 -12.93 -2.14 -14.57
C PRO A 702 -13.28 -3.03 -13.37
N GLY A 703 -14.19 -2.62 -12.50
CA GLY A 703 -14.62 -3.31 -11.29
C GLY A 703 -13.93 -2.81 -10.02
N THR A 704 -12.97 -1.90 -10.16
CA THR A 704 -12.17 -1.32 -9.07
C THR A 704 -11.83 0.13 -9.37
N GLY A 705 -11.35 0.87 -8.37
CA GLY A 705 -10.86 2.24 -8.50
C GLY A 705 -11.83 3.32 -8.00
N ALA A 706 -13.08 2.98 -7.66
CA ALA A 706 -14.01 3.87 -7.02
C ALA A 706 -14.41 3.35 -5.62
N PRO A 707 -14.81 4.23 -4.70
CA PRO A 707 -15.36 3.82 -3.41
C PRO A 707 -16.50 2.80 -3.59
N LEU A 708 -16.52 1.76 -2.76
CA LEU A 708 -17.50 0.67 -2.78
C LEU A 708 -17.48 -0.25 -4.02
N ASP A 709 -16.51 -0.19 -4.89
CA ASP A 709 -16.44 -1.08 -6.05
C ASP A 709 -16.36 -2.55 -5.63
N ALA A 710 -15.68 -2.88 -4.52
CA ALA A 710 -15.67 -4.24 -3.98
C ALA A 710 -17.06 -4.74 -3.55
N TRP A 711 -17.90 -3.85 -3.00
CA TRP A 711 -19.31 -4.16 -2.71
C TRP A 711 -20.10 -4.38 -4.00
N ARG A 712 -19.93 -3.53 -5.01
CA ARG A 712 -20.60 -3.67 -6.33
C ARG A 712 -20.17 -4.96 -7.03
N ALA A 713 -18.88 -5.29 -6.98
CA ALA A 713 -18.38 -6.55 -7.53
C ALA A 713 -18.98 -7.77 -6.83
N ARG A 714 -19.20 -7.72 -5.51
CA ARG A 714 -19.92 -8.78 -4.77
C ARG A 714 -21.38 -8.92 -5.20
N LEU A 715 -22.09 -7.83 -5.48
CA LEU A 715 -23.45 -7.88 -6.02
C LEU A 715 -23.47 -8.56 -7.40
N MET A 716 -22.53 -8.19 -8.28
CA MET A 716 -22.36 -8.86 -9.57
C MET A 716 -22.02 -10.34 -9.40
N TRP A 717 -21.21 -10.68 -8.39
CA TRP A 717 -20.89 -12.09 -8.12
C TRP A 717 -22.12 -12.93 -7.75
N GLY A 718 -23.13 -12.33 -7.12
CA GLY A 718 -24.45 -12.94 -6.93
C GLY A 718 -25.07 -13.36 -8.26
N VAL A 719 -25.00 -12.49 -9.28
CA VAL A 719 -25.49 -12.79 -10.64
C VAL A 719 -24.69 -13.93 -11.29
N PHE A 720 -23.36 -13.99 -11.04
CA PHE A 720 -22.53 -15.10 -11.54
C PHE A 720 -22.98 -16.45 -10.97
N ASN A 721 -23.27 -16.49 -9.67
CA ASN A 721 -23.71 -17.70 -9.00
C ASN A 721 -25.10 -18.17 -9.46
N GLU A 722 -25.99 -17.22 -9.77
CA GLU A 722 -27.30 -17.53 -10.39
C GLU A 722 -27.15 -18.09 -11.81
N GLY A 723 -26.14 -17.66 -12.54
CA GLY A 723 -25.94 -17.97 -13.95
C GLY A 723 -26.82 -17.15 -14.91
N PRO A 724 -26.63 -17.35 -16.22
CA PRO A 724 -27.47 -16.68 -17.24
C PRO A 724 -28.90 -17.25 -17.25
N ALA A 725 -29.88 -16.36 -17.30
CA ALA A 725 -31.30 -16.75 -17.38
C ALA A 725 -31.66 -17.33 -18.77
N PHE A 726 -30.95 -16.86 -19.81
CA PHE A 726 -31.17 -17.29 -21.20
C PHE A 726 -29.89 -17.88 -21.81
N PRO A 727 -29.39 -19.03 -21.31
CA PRO A 727 -28.08 -19.58 -21.66
C PRO A 727 -27.99 -20.11 -23.11
N LYS A 728 -29.10 -20.25 -23.82
CA LYS A 728 -29.14 -20.67 -25.23
C LYS A 728 -29.09 -19.52 -26.24
N ALA A 729 -29.40 -18.29 -25.79
CA ALA A 729 -29.39 -17.10 -26.62
C ALA A 729 -27.95 -16.62 -26.88
N GLU A 730 -27.51 -16.62 -28.11
CA GLU A 730 -26.15 -16.25 -28.49
C GLU A 730 -25.75 -14.83 -28.05
N PRO A 731 -26.61 -13.79 -28.22
CA PRO A 731 -26.29 -12.46 -27.70
C PRO A 731 -26.09 -12.41 -26.20
N ASN A 732 -26.80 -13.26 -25.43
CA ASN A 732 -26.69 -13.32 -23.96
C ASN A 732 -25.39 -13.98 -23.55
N LYS A 733 -24.92 -15.03 -24.25
CA LYS A 733 -23.63 -15.63 -24.01
C LYS A 733 -22.48 -14.63 -24.21
N LEU A 734 -22.55 -13.85 -25.29
CA LEU A 734 -21.57 -12.79 -25.57
C LEU A 734 -21.60 -11.72 -24.46
N ALA A 735 -22.79 -11.20 -24.13
CA ALA A 735 -22.95 -10.19 -23.08
C ALA A 735 -22.46 -10.69 -21.72
N TRP A 736 -22.62 -12.00 -21.42
CA TRP A 736 -22.11 -12.64 -20.23
C TRP A 736 -20.59 -12.52 -20.11
N TRP A 737 -19.84 -12.99 -21.12
CA TRP A 737 -18.37 -12.94 -21.06
C TRP A 737 -17.82 -11.52 -21.17
N ILE A 738 -18.49 -10.62 -21.90
CA ILE A 738 -18.15 -9.20 -21.94
C ILE A 738 -18.29 -8.55 -20.56
N ALA A 739 -19.39 -8.86 -19.82
CA ALA A 739 -19.58 -8.31 -18.48
C ALA A 739 -18.45 -8.74 -17.52
N TRP A 740 -18.12 -10.03 -17.48
CA TRP A 740 -17.07 -10.56 -16.61
C TRP A 740 -15.67 -10.07 -16.98
N ARG A 741 -15.38 -9.95 -18.25
CA ARG A 741 -14.15 -9.30 -18.73
C ARG A 741 -14.03 -7.87 -18.21
N ARG A 742 -15.10 -7.11 -18.32
CA ARG A 742 -15.14 -5.69 -17.96
C ARG A 742 -14.92 -5.43 -16.48
N ILE A 743 -15.39 -6.32 -15.62
CA ILE A 743 -15.30 -6.14 -14.17
C ILE A 743 -14.20 -7.00 -13.51
N ALA A 744 -13.35 -7.64 -14.30
CA ALA A 744 -12.35 -8.59 -13.83
C ALA A 744 -11.40 -7.99 -12.76
N GLY A 745 -11.13 -6.67 -12.83
CA GLY A 745 -10.28 -5.96 -11.87
C GLY A 745 -10.85 -5.94 -10.44
N GLY A 746 -12.17 -5.95 -10.30
CA GLY A 746 -12.86 -5.95 -8.99
C GLY A 746 -13.11 -7.34 -8.41
N LEU A 747 -12.78 -8.40 -9.14
CA LEU A 747 -12.97 -9.77 -8.67
C LEU A 747 -11.79 -10.23 -7.82
N ILE A 748 -12.07 -10.79 -6.64
CA ILE A 748 -11.06 -11.40 -5.79
C ILE A 748 -10.50 -12.69 -6.40
N LYS A 749 -9.37 -13.17 -5.89
CA LYS A 749 -8.66 -14.34 -6.42
C LYS A 749 -9.55 -15.56 -6.57
N THR A 750 -10.32 -15.93 -5.55
CA THR A 750 -11.20 -17.11 -5.56
C THR A 750 -12.31 -17.01 -6.62
N GLN A 751 -12.79 -15.80 -6.91
CA GLN A 751 -13.78 -15.56 -7.97
C GLN A 751 -13.14 -15.68 -9.36
N GLN A 752 -11.95 -15.15 -9.55
CA GLN A 752 -11.20 -15.30 -10.78
C GLN A 752 -10.84 -16.78 -11.04
N ASP A 753 -10.45 -17.52 -10.00
CA ASP A 753 -10.19 -18.96 -10.10
C ASP A 753 -11.44 -19.73 -10.58
N GLN A 754 -12.64 -19.42 -10.06
CA GLN A 754 -13.88 -20.05 -10.52
C GLN A 754 -14.23 -19.73 -11.98
N ILE A 755 -13.98 -18.50 -12.45
CA ILE A 755 -14.13 -18.15 -13.87
C ILE A 755 -13.12 -18.92 -14.71
N TYR A 756 -11.85 -18.98 -14.26
CA TYR A 756 -10.81 -19.75 -14.93
C TYR A 756 -11.21 -21.22 -15.07
N ASP A 757 -11.69 -21.83 -14.01
CA ASP A 757 -12.09 -23.25 -14.02
C ASP A 757 -13.19 -23.55 -15.04
N ARG A 758 -14.17 -22.65 -15.18
CA ARG A 758 -15.21 -22.76 -16.21
C ARG A 758 -14.65 -22.60 -17.63
N LEU A 759 -13.81 -21.57 -17.84
CA LEU A 759 -13.26 -21.26 -19.15
C LEU A 759 -12.19 -22.27 -19.59
N SER A 760 -11.37 -22.75 -18.69
CA SER A 760 -10.28 -23.68 -19.00
C SER A 760 -10.79 -25.01 -19.56
N GLN A 761 -11.98 -25.48 -19.13
CA GLN A 761 -12.61 -26.67 -19.67
C GLN A 761 -12.91 -26.54 -21.17
N LEU A 762 -13.19 -25.32 -21.65
CA LEU A 762 -13.51 -25.03 -23.06
C LEU A 762 -12.28 -24.60 -23.86
N LEU A 763 -11.39 -23.85 -23.24
CA LEU A 763 -10.21 -23.25 -23.91
C LEU A 763 -9.00 -24.20 -23.92
N LEU A 764 -8.86 -25.05 -22.90
CA LEU A 764 -7.77 -26.01 -22.68
C LEU A 764 -8.29 -27.45 -22.53
N PRO A 765 -9.18 -27.94 -23.39
CA PRO A 765 -9.77 -29.25 -23.20
C PRO A 765 -8.74 -30.37 -23.38
N SER A 766 -8.71 -31.33 -22.45
CA SER A 766 -8.00 -32.59 -22.68
C SER A 766 -8.59 -33.34 -23.86
N ALA A 767 -7.83 -34.25 -24.45
CA ALA A 767 -8.30 -35.05 -25.60
C ALA A 767 -9.64 -35.80 -25.32
N LYS A 768 -9.84 -36.22 -24.05
CA LYS A 768 -11.09 -36.85 -23.60
C LYS A 768 -12.25 -35.87 -23.48
N GLN A 769 -11.98 -34.65 -22.99
CA GLN A 769 -12.97 -33.57 -22.89
C GLN A 769 -13.34 -33.00 -24.25
N ALA A 770 -12.39 -32.86 -25.17
CA ALA A 770 -12.63 -32.38 -26.52
C ALA A 770 -13.66 -33.26 -27.26
N LYS A 771 -13.63 -34.59 -27.04
CA LYS A 771 -14.64 -35.52 -27.63
C LYS A 771 -16.03 -35.30 -27.02
N LYS A 772 -16.14 -35.03 -25.73
CA LYS A 772 -17.42 -34.72 -25.06
C LYS A 772 -17.98 -33.36 -25.42
N LEU A 773 -17.13 -32.40 -25.69
CA LEU A 773 -17.49 -31.01 -26.03
C LEU A 773 -17.75 -30.84 -27.51
N ALA A 774 -17.61 -31.87 -28.33
CA ALA A 774 -17.82 -31.82 -29.78
C ALA A 774 -19.22 -31.28 -30.16
N ASP A 775 -20.23 -31.57 -29.33
CA ASP A 775 -21.62 -31.14 -29.53
C ASP A 775 -21.94 -29.76 -28.94
N VAL A 776 -21.03 -29.16 -28.13
CA VAL A 776 -21.21 -27.87 -27.44
C VAL A 776 -20.09 -26.94 -27.88
N LYS A 777 -20.00 -26.62 -29.16
CA LYS A 777 -18.99 -25.68 -29.65
C LYS A 777 -19.47 -24.25 -29.50
N PRO A 778 -18.72 -23.40 -28.74
CA PRO A 778 -18.98 -21.97 -28.74
C PRO A 778 -18.85 -21.38 -30.14
N SER A 779 -19.60 -20.34 -30.45
CA SER A 779 -19.42 -19.59 -31.69
C SER A 779 -18.02 -18.96 -31.74
N LYS A 780 -17.56 -18.55 -32.91
CA LYS A 780 -16.28 -17.84 -33.06
C LYS A 780 -16.26 -16.56 -32.21
N GLN A 781 -17.39 -15.85 -32.14
CA GLN A 781 -17.50 -14.61 -31.34
C GLN A 781 -17.50 -14.91 -29.85
N GLU A 782 -18.24 -15.93 -29.42
CA GLU A 782 -18.23 -16.35 -28.01
C GLU A 782 -16.84 -16.81 -27.58
N LEU A 783 -16.14 -17.59 -28.40
CA LEU A 783 -14.78 -18.05 -28.14
C LEU A 783 -13.80 -16.87 -28.02
N ALA A 784 -13.96 -15.83 -28.83
CA ALA A 784 -13.14 -14.63 -28.78
C ALA A 784 -13.37 -13.87 -27.44
N GLU A 785 -14.61 -13.73 -26.98
CA GLU A 785 -14.91 -13.09 -25.68
C GLU A 785 -14.46 -13.96 -24.50
N MET A 786 -14.51 -15.28 -24.59
CA MET A 786 -13.93 -16.17 -23.58
C MET A 786 -12.41 -15.96 -23.44
N TRP A 787 -11.67 -15.86 -24.56
CA TRP A 787 -10.24 -15.55 -24.52
C TRP A 787 -9.95 -14.19 -23.92
N ARG A 788 -10.75 -13.18 -24.25
CA ARG A 788 -10.63 -11.85 -23.64
C ARG A 788 -10.94 -11.88 -22.16
N ALA A 789 -11.97 -12.62 -21.73
CA ALA A 789 -12.34 -12.74 -20.32
C ALA A 789 -11.23 -13.43 -19.51
N VAL A 790 -10.72 -14.58 -19.97
CA VAL A 790 -9.68 -15.31 -19.23
C VAL A 790 -8.35 -14.56 -19.19
N ALA A 791 -8.00 -13.83 -20.26
CA ALA A 791 -6.80 -13.00 -20.31
C ALA A 791 -6.88 -11.76 -19.37
N SER A 792 -8.08 -11.37 -18.97
CA SER A 792 -8.32 -10.28 -18.02
C SER A 792 -8.24 -10.71 -16.55
N LEU A 793 -8.08 -12.02 -16.27
CA LEU A 793 -7.97 -12.56 -14.91
C LEU A 793 -6.54 -12.38 -14.35
N GLU A 794 -6.15 -11.16 -13.99
CA GLU A 794 -4.78 -10.85 -13.59
C GLU A 794 -4.40 -11.41 -12.21
N ARG A 795 -5.38 -11.78 -11.36
CA ARG A 795 -5.16 -12.46 -10.08
C ARG A 795 -5.08 -13.99 -10.21
N ALA A 796 -5.17 -14.53 -11.43
CA ALA A 796 -5.00 -15.96 -11.68
C ALA A 796 -3.57 -16.41 -11.35
N PRO A 797 -3.38 -17.63 -10.78
CA PRO A 797 -2.07 -18.20 -10.49
C PRO A 797 -1.15 -18.21 -11.71
N VAL A 798 0.14 -17.99 -11.51
CA VAL A 798 1.16 -17.94 -12.56
C VAL A 798 1.13 -19.21 -13.43
N GLY A 799 0.99 -20.41 -12.82
CA GLY A 799 0.91 -21.67 -13.55
C GLY A 799 -0.31 -21.75 -14.49
N HIS A 800 -1.43 -21.08 -14.16
CA HIS A 800 -2.60 -20.98 -15.04
C HIS A 800 -2.31 -20.04 -16.21
N LYS A 801 -1.66 -18.90 -15.95
CA LYS A 801 -1.25 -17.95 -16.98
C LYS A 801 -0.27 -18.57 -17.99
N ILE A 802 0.68 -19.36 -17.51
CA ILE A 802 1.63 -20.08 -18.38
C ILE A 802 0.88 -21.04 -19.31
N LYS A 803 0.00 -21.90 -18.79
CA LYS A 803 -0.80 -22.83 -19.59
C LYS A 803 -1.64 -22.11 -20.65
N LEU A 804 -2.23 -20.97 -20.30
CA LEU A 804 -3.01 -20.16 -21.25
C LEU A 804 -2.12 -19.56 -22.33
N GLY A 805 -0.97 -19.00 -21.95
CA GLY A 805 -0.03 -18.38 -22.89
C GLY A 805 0.54 -19.39 -23.89
N ASP A 806 0.93 -20.58 -23.39
CA ASP A 806 1.43 -21.66 -24.24
C ASP A 806 0.36 -22.14 -25.26
N GLU A 807 -0.90 -22.26 -24.82
CA GLU A 807 -2.00 -22.63 -25.75
C GLU A 807 -2.29 -21.52 -26.76
N VAL A 808 -2.23 -20.25 -26.35
CA VAL A 808 -2.39 -19.11 -27.27
C VAL A 808 -1.28 -19.13 -28.33
N LEU A 809 -0.02 -19.35 -27.95
CA LEU A 809 1.11 -19.49 -28.89
C LEU A 809 0.88 -20.65 -29.86
N ARG A 810 0.48 -21.82 -29.36
CA ARG A 810 0.16 -22.98 -30.20
C ARG A 810 -0.94 -22.67 -31.23
N ARG A 811 -1.95 -21.88 -30.87
CA ARG A 811 -2.99 -21.46 -31.84
C ARG A 811 -2.45 -20.49 -32.89
N MET A 812 -1.46 -19.67 -32.51
CA MET A 812 -0.83 -18.73 -33.45
C MET A 812 0.31 -19.33 -34.31
N GLU A 813 0.68 -20.60 -34.12
CA GLU A 813 1.63 -21.27 -35.03
C GLU A 813 1.20 -21.19 -36.51
N THR A 814 -0.11 -21.23 -36.78
CA THR A 814 -0.64 -21.10 -38.12
C THR A 814 -0.91 -19.63 -38.48
N ARG A 815 -0.75 -19.26 -39.76
CA ARG A 815 -1.09 -17.92 -40.25
C ARG A 815 -2.53 -17.54 -39.92
N LYS A 816 -3.48 -18.46 -40.09
CA LYS A 816 -4.89 -18.26 -39.73
C LYS A 816 -5.10 -17.97 -38.27
N GLY A 817 -4.32 -18.58 -37.39
CA GLY A 817 -4.37 -18.28 -35.97
C GLY A 817 -3.85 -16.88 -35.61
N ARG A 818 -2.90 -16.35 -36.40
CA ARG A 818 -2.37 -14.97 -36.23
C ARG A 818 -3.26 -13.89 -36.88
N GLU A 819 -4.13 -14.26 -37.83
CA GLU A 819 -5.16 -13.37 -38.39
C GLU A 819 -6.26 -13.04 -37.37
N ASP A 820 -6.40 -13.85 -36.30
CA ASP A 820 -7.33 -13.58 -35.24
C ASP A 820 -6.63 -12.74 -34.14
N GLY A 821 -6.76 -11.42 -34.25
CA GLY A 821 -6.10 -10.48 -33.33
C GLY A 821 -6.41 -10.68 -31.83
N VAL A 822 -7.44 -11.51 -31.52
CA VAL A 822 -7.76 -11.82 -30.10
C VAL A 822 -6.67 -12.65 -29.44
N HIS A 823 -5.99 -13.53 -30.15
CA HIS A 823 -4.95 -14.38 -29.58
C HIS A 823 -3.73 -13.56 -29.17
N LEU A 824 -3.25 -12.66 -30.05
CA LEU A 824 -2.14 -11.80 -29.72
C LEU A 824 -2.49 -10.82 -28.58
N TRP A 825 -3.70 -10.27 -28.59
CA TRP A 825 -4.18 -9.44 -27.48
C TRP A 825 -4.22 -10.23 -26.16
N ALA A 826 -4.74 -11.47 -26.18
CA ALA A 826 -4.79 -12.32 -24.98
C ALA A 826 -3.38 -12.63 -24.47
N LEU A 827 -2.42 -12.96 -25.37
CA LEU A 827 -1.04 -13.20 -24.97
C LEU A 827 -0.41 -11.97 -24.32
N SER A 828 -0.63 -10.78 -24.90
CA SER A 828 -0.10 -9.52 -24.37
C SER A 828 -0.63 -9.18 -22.99
N ARG A 829 -1.89 -9.54 -22.68
CA ARG A 829 -2.50 -9.36 -21.37
C ARG A 829 -1.96 -10.38 -20.35
N ILE A 830 -1.92 -11.66 -20.72
CA ILE A 830 -1.43 -12.75 -19.86
C ILE A 830 0.05 -12.55 -19.52
N GLY A 831 0.85 -12.14 -20.53
CA GLY A 831 2.29 -11.94 -20.41
C GLY A 831 2.72 -10.51 -20.07
N ALA A 832 1.79 -9.60 -19.76
CA ALA A 832 2.10 -8.22 -19.44
C ALA A 832 3.13 -8.12 -18.31
N ARG A 833 4.19 -7.30 -18.51
CA ARG A 833 5.20 -7.04 -17.48
C ARG A 833 4.69 -6.09 -16.40
N VAL A 834 3.71 -5.24 -16.74
CA VAL A 834 2.99 -4.36 -15.83
C VAL A 834 1.51 -4.69 -15.97
N PRO A 835 0.90 -5.37 -14.99
CA PRO A 835 -0.54 -5.63 -14.99
C PRO A 835 -1.31 -4.30 -14.85
N LEU A 836 -2.57 -4.26 -15.31
CA LEU A 836 -3.41 -3.06 -15.20
C LEU A 836 -3.97 -2.88 -13.78
N TYR A 837 -4.35 -3.99 -13.12
CA TYR A 837 -4.96 -3.99 -11.78
C TYR A 837 -4.59 -5.21 -10.93
N GLY A 838 -3.93 -6.20 -11.51
CA GLY A 838 -3.49 -7.39 -10.78
C GLY A 838 -2.20 -7.15 -9.99
N PRO A 839 -1.90 -7.99 -8.99
CA PRO A 839 -0.71 -7.86 -8.18
C PRO A 839 0.56 -8.26 -8.95
N LEU A 840 1.65 -7.56 -8.67
CA LEU A 840 2.94 -7.71 -9.37
C LEU A 840 3.57 -9.08 -9.17
N ASN A 841 3.30 -9.74 -8.05
CA ASN A 841 3.78 -11.09 -7.73
C ASN A 841 3.15 -12.20 -8.58
N LEU A 842 2.09 -11.91 -9.32
CA LEU A 842 1.43 -12.85 -10.23
C LEU A 842 1.79 -12.62 -11.70
N VAL A 843 2.80 -11.82 -11.99
CA VAL A 843 3.34 -11.65 -13.35
C VAL A 843 4.11 -12.91 -13.76
N VAL A 844 3.96 -13.31 -15.01
CA VAL A 844 4.66 -14.49 -15.58
C VAL A 844 6.18 -14.30 -15.48
N PRO A 845 6.96 -15.33 -15.09
CA PRO A 845 8.42 -15.21 -14.97
C PRO A 845 9.09 -14.73 -16.25
N PRO A 846 10.18 -13.93 -16.16
CA PRO A 846 10.84 -13.37 -17.34
C PRO A 846 11.40 -14.43 -18.29
N GLY A 847 11.83 -15.59 -17.75
CA GLY A 847 12.28 -16.72 -18.59
C GLY A 847 11.20 -17.27 -19.50
N THR A 848 9.97 -17.45 -18.98
CA THR A 848 8.81 -17.89 -19.77
C THR A 848 8.40 -16.84 -20.80
N ALA A 849 8.31 -15.57 -20.36
CA ALA A 849 7.95 -14.47 -21.27
C ALA A 849 8.98 -14.28 -22.39
N ARG A 850 10.27 -14.48 -22.10
CA ARG A 850 11.33 -14.51 -23.10
C ARG A 850 11.06 -15.56 -24.16
N GLY A 851 10.76 -16.81 -23.78
CA GLY A 851 10.45 -17.87 -24.74
C GLY A 851 9.25 -17.52 -25.63
N TRP A 852 8.22 -16.90 -25.05
CA TRP A 852 7.05 -16.42 -25.83
C TRP A 852 7.44 -15.31 -26.80
N VAL A 853 8.26 -14.36 -26.40
CA VAL A 853 8.75 -13.27 -27.25
C VAL A 853 9.61 -13.83 -28.38
N GLU A 854 10.60 -14.70 -28.08
CA GLU A 854 11.45 -15.32 -29.09
C GLU A 854 10.64 -16.08 -30.16
N THR A 855 9.60 -16.80 -29.73
CA THR A 855 8.67 -17.49 -30.64
C THR A 855 7.88 -16.50 -31.50
N ALA A 856 7.35 -15.44 -30.88
CA ALA A 856 6.56 -14.43 -31.59
C ALA A 856 7.38 -13.60 -32.59
N LEU A 857 8.66 -13.37 -32.29
CA LEU A 857 9.58 -12.63 -33.16
C LEU A 857 9.96 -13.43 -34.44
N ALA A 858 9.79 -14.74 -34.42
CA ALA A 858 10.05 -15.59 -35.60
C ALA A 858 8.89 -15.56 -36.61
N TRP A 859 7.77 -14.92 -36.30
CA TRP A 859 6.59 -14.93 -37.14
C TRP A 859 6.39 -13.64 -37.93
N ASP A 860 5.77 -13.75 -39.12
CA ASP A 860 5.15 -12.66 -39.85
C ASP A 860 3.78 -12.34 -39.26
N TRP A 861 3.40 -11.06 -39.25
CA TRP A 861 2.13 -10.61 -38.73
C TRP A 861 1.20 -10.16 -39.85
N PRO A 862 0.04 -10.83 -40.06
CA PRO A 862 -0.91 -10.47 -41.08
C PRO A 862 -1.49 -9.05 -40.97
N GLU A 863 -1.62 -8.55 -39.71
CA GLU A 863 -2.07 -7.19 -39.36
C GLU A 863 -0.96 -6.49 -38.57
N PRO A 864 0.11 -6.05 -39.23
CA PRO A 864 1.30 -5.56 -38.52
C PRO A 864 1.05 -4.26 -37.73
N ASP A 865 0.10 -3.43 -38.17
CA ASP A 865 -0.35 -2.23 -37.45
C ASP A 865 -0.99 -2.53 -36.08
N LYS A 866 -1.59 -3.70 -35.91
CA LYS A 866 -2.19 -4.16 -34.65
C LYS A 866 -1.23 -4.98 -33.76
N ALA A 867 -0.06 -5.35 -34.28
CA ALA A 867 0.88 -6.22 -33.58
C ALA A 867 1.86 -5.45 -32.68
N ALA A 868 2.23 -4.22 -33.03
CA ALA A 868 3.28 -3.45 -32.39
C ALA A 868 3.06 -3.30 -30.87
N PHE A 869 1.91 -2.78 -30.45
CA PHE A 869 1.61 -2.54 -29.04
C PHE A 869 1.47 -3.84 -28.22
N PRO A 870 0.72 -4.88 -28.67
CA PRO A 870 0.66 -6.14 -27.94
C PRO A 870 2.03 -6.82 -27.76
N LEU A 871 2.90 -6.81 -28.77
CA LEU A 871 4.26 -7.34 -28.65
C LEU A 871 5.09 -6.54 -27.64
N ALA A 872 4.98 -5.21 -27.66
CA ALA A 872 5.68 -4.36 -26.70
C ALA A 872 5.28 -4.65 -25.24
N GLN A 873 4.01 -4.98 -24.97
CA GLN A 873 3.55 -5.32 -23.61
C GLN A 873 4.25 -6.56 -23.04
N LEU A 874 4.64 -7.53 -23.87
CA LEU A 874 5.37 -8.72 -23.43
C LEU A 874 6.79 -8.41 -22.95
N GLY A 875 7.37 -7.31 -23.42
CA GLY A 875 8.73 -6.89 -23.06
C GLY A 875 8.80 -5.48 -22.51
N ARG A 876 7.68 -4.89 -22.08
CA ARG A 876 7.63 -3.56 -21.48
C ARG A 876 8.62 -3.45 -20.34
N ARG A 877 9.43 -2.40 -20.36
CA ARG A 877 10.42 -2.13 -19.34
C ARG A 877 9.75 -1.66 -18.04
N THR A 878 10.06 -2.32 -16.94
CA THR A 878 9.53 -1.98 -15.60
C THR A 878 10.56 -1.34 -14.70
N GLY A 879 11.87 -1.57 -14.95
CA GLY A 879 12.96 -1.20 -14.08
C GLY A 879 13.26 -2.24 -12.99
N ASP A 880 12.37 -3.22 -12.81
CA ASP A 880 12.56 -4.34 -11.88
C ASP A 880 13.12 -5.55 -12.64
N ARG A 881 14.37 -5.93 -12.35
CA ARG A 881 15.04 -7.04 -13.06
C ARG A 881 14.39 -8.40 -12.82
N THR A 882 13.55 -8.55 -11.79
CA THR A 882 12.82 -9.79 -11.53
C THR A 882 11.63 -9.98 -12.49
N ARG A 883 11.22 -8.91 -13.16
CA ARG A 883 10.12 -8.90 -14.15
C ARG A 883 10.59 -8.58 -15.56
N ASP A 884 11.67 -7.80 -15.70
CA ASP A 884 12.19 -7.40 -17.01
C ASP A 884 12.82 -8.57 -17.77
N LEU A 885 12.63 -8.60 -19.08
CA LEU A 885 13.40 -9.46 -19.96
C LEU A 885 14.87 -9.00 -19.98
N ASP A 886 15.79 -9.89 -20.36
CA ASP A 886 17.18 -9.52 -20.55
C ASP A 886 17.35 -8.46 -21.67
N ASP A 887 18.44 -7.69 -21.58
CA ASP A 887 18.68 -6.55 -22.47
C ASP A 887 18.79 -6.95 -23.96
N ALA A 888 19.32 -8.14 -24.25
CA ALA A 888 19.46 -8.63 -25.62
C ALA A 888 18.09 -8.97 -26.24
N THR A 889 17.24 -9.64 -25.48
CA THR A 889 15.85 -9.95 -25.91
C THR A 889 15.04 -8.68 -26.09
N ARG A 890 15.16 -7.72 -25.17
CA ARG A 890 14.46 -6.43 -25.28
C ARG A 890 14.93 -5.61 -26.47
N ALA A 891 16.24 -5.56 -26.73
CA ALA A 891 16.78 -4.86 -27.89
C ALA A 891 16.27 -5.43 -29.21
N LYS A 892 16.23 -6.76 -29.33
CA LYS A 892 15.64 -7.44 -30.50
C LYS A 892 14.15 -7.12 -30.65
N LEU A 893 13.38 -7.19 -29.54
CA LEU A 893 11.96 -6.89 -29.55
C LEU A 893 11.70 -5.43 -29.93
N ALA A 894 12.44 -4.49 -29.37
CA ALA A 894 12.30 -3.07 -29.68
C ALA A 894 12.59 -2.78 -31.17
N ALA A 895 13.62 -3.41 -31.73
CA ALA A 895 13.94 -3.28 -33.16
C ALA A 895 12.81 -3.80 -34.07
N VAL A 896 12.26 -4.97 -33.78
CA VAL A 896 11.12 -5.54 -34.55
C VAL A 896 9.88 -4.68 -34.38
N VAL A 897 9.52 -4.31 -33.13
CA VAL A 897 8.36 -3.47 -32.87
C VAL A 897 8.47 -2.12 -33.60
N ARG A 898 9.64 -1.49 -33.62
CA ARG A 898 9.89 -0.21 -34.30
C ARG A 898 9.70 -0.32 -35.79
N ALA A 899 10.04 -1.47 -36.40
CA ALA A 899 9.86 -1.71 -37.80
C ALA A 899 8.38 -1.92 -38.20
N LEU A 900 7.49 -2.19 -37.26
CA LEU A 900 6.04 -2.34 -37.56
C LEU A 900 5.38 -0.96 -37.71
N PRO A 901 4.33 -0.84 -38.51
CA PRO A 901 3.59 0.40 -38.70
C PRO A 901 3.09 0.95 -37.34
N GLY A 902 3.39 2.22 -37.05
CA GLY A 902 3.03 2.86 -35.78
C GLY A 902 3.78 2.34 -34.55
N GLY A 903 4.87 1.57 -34.72
CA GLY A 903 5.61 0.92 -33.67
C GLY A 903 6.61 1.80 -32.88
N GLU A 904 6.90 3.02 -33.33
CA GLU A 904 7.87 3.91 -32.67
C GLU A 904 7.58 4.13 -31.19
N ARG A 905 6.36 4.54 -30.89
CA ARG A 905 5.92 4.75 -29.49
C ARG A 905 5.92 3.44 -28.70
N ALA A 906 5.49 2.33 -29.30
CA ALA A 906 5.48 1.02 -28.67
C ALA A 906 6.91 0.53 -28.35
N ALA A 907 7.90 0.83 -29.19
CA ALA A 907 9.30 0.51 -28.93
C ALA A 907 9.85 1.26 -27.71
N VAL A 908 9.42 2.51 -27.48
CA VAL A 908 9.78 3.27 -26.25
C VAL A 908 9.33 2.55 -24.98
N LEU A 909 8.16 1.87 -24.98
CA LEU A 909 7.71 1.07 -23.83
C LEU A 909 8.66 -0.09 -23.50
N VAL A 910 9.35 -0.64 -24.50
CA VAL A 910 10.32 -1.73 -24.30
C VAL A 910 11.67 -1.21 -23.84
N GLU A 911 12.05 -0.01 -24.26
CA GLU A 911 13.37 0.57 -24.00
C GLU A 911 13.43 1.38 -22.68
N GLN A 912 12.32 2.04 -22.33
CA GLN A 912 12.27 2.97 -21.22
C GLN A 912 11.12 2.63 -20.25
N VAL A 913 11.30 3.01 -19.00
CA VAL A 913 10.21 2.94 -18.01
C VAL A 913 9.31 4.17 -18.24
N VAL A 914 8.16 3.96 -18.84
CA VAL A 914 7.19 5.01 -19.15
C VAL A 914 5.76 4.54 -18.87
N GLU A 915 4.89 5.47 -18.52
CA GLU A 915 3.46 5.21 -18.35
C GLU A 915 2.77 5.04 -19.70
N LEU A 916 1.65 4.33 -19.69
CA LEU A 916 0.77 4.21 -20.84
C LEU A 916 0.01 5.52 -21.05
N GLU A 917 -0.18 5.89 -22.31
CA GLU A 917 -1.11 6.94 -22.69
C GLU A 917 -2.55 6.41 -22.68
N ALA A 918 -3.55 7.27 -22.54
CA ALA A 918 -4.97 6.90 -22.50
C ALA A 918 -5.41 6.01 -23.68
N ARG A 919 -4.84 6.23 -24.88
CA ARG A 919 -5.08 5.38 -26.05
C ARG A 919 -4.49 3.97 -25.85
N GLU A 920 -3.31 3.87 -25.28
CA GLU A 920 -2.60 2.61 -25.01
C GLU A 920 -3.31 1.83 -23.91
N GLU A 921 -3.76 2.51 -22.85
CA GLU A 921 -4.59 1.90 -21.80
C GLU A 921 -5.89 1.33 -22.36
N ARG A 922 -6.56 2.07 -23.22
CA ARG A 922 -7.77 1.59 -23.91
C ARG A 922 -7.52 0.32 -24.70
N VAL A 923 -6.43 0.22 -25.44
CA VAL A 923 -6.07 -0.99 -26.19
C VAL A 923 -5.76 -2.13 -25.24
N ALA A 924 -4.99 -1.89 -24.18
CA ALA A 924 -4.63 -2.89 -23.19
C ALA A 924 -5.86 -3.42 -22.44
N LEU A 925 -6.76 -2.55 -21.99
CA LEU A 925 -8.00 -2.92 -21.30
C LEU A 925 -9.02 -3.57 -22.24
N GLY A 926 -9.01 -3.21 -23.53
CA GLY A 926 -10.02 -3.59 -24.51
C GLY A 926 -11.34 -2.84 -24.35
N ASP A 927 -11.34 -1.72 -23.58
CA ASP A 927 -12.46 -0.81 -23.34
C ASP A 927 -11.97 0.56 -22.85
N THR A 928 -12.83 1.59 -22.80
CA THR A 928 -12.51 2.88 -22.18
C THR A 928 -12.71 2.82 -20.68
N LEU A 929 -11.90 3.53 -19.91
CA LEU A 929 -12.17 3.79 -18.50
C LEU A 929 -13.24 4.89 -18.33
N PRO A 930 -14.00 4.92 -17.23
CA PRO A 930 -14.80 6.07 -16.86
C PRO A 930 -13.94 7.30 -16.65
N ALA A 931 -14.44 8.50 -16.97
CA ALA A 931 -13.70 9.73 -16.75
C ALA A 931 -13.37 9.91 -15.26
N GLY A 932 -12.13 10.30 -14.96
CA GLY A 932 -11.61 10.47 -13.61
C GLY A 932 -11.12 9.19 -12.91
N LEU A 933 -11.23 8.02 -13.53
CA LEU A 933 -10.71 6.77 -12.97
C LEU A 933 -9.28 6.50 -13.46
N ARG A 934 -8.39 6.16 -12.52
CA ARG A 934 -7.00 5.71 -12.81
C ARG A 934 -6.79 4.30 -12.31
N LEU A 935 -6.06 3.50 -13.09
CA LEU A 935 -5.66 2.15 -12.70
C LEU A 935 -4.36 2.17 -11.90
N VAL A 936 -4.34 1.42 -10.80
CA VAL A 936 -3.14 1.19 -10.00
C VAL A 936 -2.96 -0.32 -9.86
N PRO A 937 -1.82 -0.88 -10.30
CA PRO A 937 -1.55 -2.31 -10.12
C PRO A 937 -1.63 -2.70 -8.65
N GLY A 938 -2.30 -3.82 -8.35
CA GLY A 938 -2.42 -4.35 -7.00
C GLY A 938 -3.39 -3.63 -6.08
N ASP A 939 -4.13 -2.61 -6.57
CA ASP A 939 -5.07 -1.85 -5.74
C ASP A 939 -6.14 -2.76 -5.09
N GLU A 940 -5.97 -3.01 -3.80
CA GLU A 940 -6.88 -3.79 -2.96
C GLU A 940 -7.88 -2.91 -2.19
N ARG A 941 -8.09 -1.66 -2.63
CA ARG A 941 -9.08 -0.78 -2.00
C ARG A 941 -10.46 -1.43 -2.09
N GLY A 942 -10.83 -2.16 -1.06
CA GLY A 942 -12.17 -2.69 -0.95
C GLY A 942 -12.33 -4.11 -0.41
N GLU A 943 -11.43 -4.65 0.40
CA GLU A 943 -11.75 -5.79 1.26
C GLU A 943 -12.36 -5.37 2.60
#